data_9f72a93afc73c7a8ab2efc3cc3a1ec44
#
_entry.id   9f72a93afc73c7a8ab2efc3cc3a1ec44
#
_cell.length_a   1.000
_cell.length_b   1.000
_cell.length_c   1.000
_cell.angle_alpha   90.00
_cell.angle_beta   90.00
_cell.angle_gamma   90.00
#
_symmetry.space_group_name_H-M   'P 1'
#
loop_
_entity.id
_entity.type
_entity.pdbx_description
1 polymer ?
#
loop_
_entity_poly.entity_id
_entity_poly.type
_entity_poly.pdbx_seq_one_letter_code
_entity_poly.pdbx_strand_id
1 'polypeptide(L)'
;MILLRAAHFALVVALAGGLAFMLCVARPALAQAAPHWLELRERLTRFALWDLALVAASGALWFVVRAAEMSGVSLSDARTPRFLGAVLEETLFGRLSLGRLALAAALGGALLALRRARPRQETLLLALSTALAVGLLASLAAAGHGVSEEGVDRAIHFSADAVHLLGVGAWLGALPVLALVLARTAPQVGLQFATAVVRRFSAFGMISVAALALSGVVNAAYTLGSLPALIGTSYGRLLCAKLTLFAAMVAFAAANRWRWTPRLAQAARAEALLALARLRRNTLAETALGVVTLGIAGALGVMVPAADTQTIWPFSRTLDWSAVAAPRQVLFAIGFASAAALAAVVVGVRARSTEWIVGGIAVTAGAGVAAIWLLAVPAYPTTYLHSPVSYSVASVARGAPLYAEQCAVCHGAFGYGDGPGATALAARPPYLTPRVTARREGELLWRLGHAGEPNERLADAQRFDLLNYLRALANADAARRLDTQAEPWRPVSAPDFTFQISTGPQELLAQERGRRLVLLVLYSRRHSLARLRALAESKPRLDRLGVRVLAVPLTPADAVAADAGGIDPGMIATPDASLVPVYAMFTRTIVEDRQIAVRHLEFLIDRQGYLRARAMDPGAAQWSSMAELLRQAVILDREKQRLPAPRRHAH
;
A
#
# COMPACT_ATOMS: atom_id res chain seq x y z
N MET A 1 -0.19 -23.58 -9.85
CA MET A 1 0.35 -22.80 -8.71
C MET A 1 -0.63 -22.52 -7.59
N ILE A 2 -1.77 -21.83 -7.81
CA ILE A 2 -2.71 -21.39 -6.75
C ILE A 2 -3.15 -22.54 -5.84
N LEU A 3 -3.68 -23.64 -6.42
CA LEU A 3 -4.17 -24.78 -5.66
C LEU A 3 -3.05 -25.49 -4.86
N LEU A 4 -1.87 -25.66 -5.45
CA LEU A 4 -0.74 -26.30 -4.80
C LEU A 4 -0.25 -25.46 -3.60
N ARG A 5 -0.12 -24.15 -3.78
CA ARG A 5 0.22 -23.22 -2.70
C ARG A 5 -0.82 -23.25 -1.59
N ALA A 6 -2.11 -23.15 -1.93
CA ALA A 6 -3.20 -23.17 -0.96
C ALA A 6 -3.22 -24.50 -0.17
N ALA A 7 -3.05 -25.63 -0.85
CA ALA A 7 -2.98 -26.95 -0.21
C ALA A 7 -1.78 -27.07 0.73
N HIS A 8 -0.58 -26.67 0.30
CA HIS A 8 0.62 -26.68 1.14
C HIS A 8 0.43 -25.80 2.39
N PHE A 9 -0.09 -24.58 2.24
CA PHE A 9 -0.37 -23.70 3.37
C PHE A 9 -1.42 -24.29 4.30
N ALA A 10 -2.49 -24.91 3.78
CA ALA A 10 -3.53 -25.55 4.60
C ALA A 10 -2.97 -26.69 5.45
N LEU A 11 -2.08 -27.51 4.89
CA LEU A 11 -1.42 -28.60 5.61
C LEU A 11 -0.52 -28.05 6.73
N VAL A 12 0.33 -27.06 6.45
CA VAL A 12 1.20 -26.47 7.48
C VAL A 12 0.38 -25.78 8.58
N VAL A 13 -0.73 -25.09 8.22
CA VAL A 13 -1.68 -24.49 9.16
C VAL A 13 -2.32 -25.56 10.05
N ALA A 14 -2.80 -26.67 9.48
CA ALA A 14 -3.42 -27.77 10.22
C ALA A 14 -2.42 -28.44 11.17
N LEU A 15 -1.19 -28.67 10.72
CA LEU A 15 -0.12 -29.24 11.51
C LEU A 15 0.23 -28.40 12.74
N ALA A 16 0.49 -27.10 12.53
CA ALA A 16 0.86 -26.19 13.60
C ALA A 16 -0.32 -25.96 14.58
N GLY A 17 -1.53 -25.76 14.04
CA GLY A 17 -2.73 -25.56 14.86
C GLY A 17 -3.14 -26.81 15.64
N GLY A 18 -3.01 -27.99 15.05
CA GLY A 18 -3.29 -29.26 15.72
C GLY A 18 -2.35 -29.50 16.91
N LEU A 19 -1.06 -29.24 16.76
CA LEU A 19 -0.08 -29.35 17.84
C LEU A 19 -0.28 -28.29 18.93
N ALA A 20 -0.56 -27.03 18.54
CA ALA A 20 -0.90 -25.96 19.47
C ALA A 20 -2.17 -26.29 20.27
N PHE A 21 -3.20 -26.84 19.61
CA PHE A 21 -4.41 -27.31 20.30
C PHE A 21 -4.10 -28.43 21.29
N MET A 22 -3.27 -29.41 20.94
CA MET A 22 -2.86 -30.48 21.84
C MET A 22 -2.18 -29.90 23.10
N LEU A 23 -1.25 -28.97 22.93
CA LEU A 23 -0.48 -28.37 24.02
C LEU A 23 -1.32 -27.45 24.91
N CYS A 24 -2.05 -26.53 24.31
CA CYS A 24 -2.70 -25.43 25.03
C CYS A 24 -4.15 -25.74 25.47
N VAL A 25 -4.82 -26.67 24.78
CA VAL A 25 -6.25 -26.95 25.00
C VAL A 25 -6.50 -28.38 25.51
N ALA A 26 -6.15 -29.40 24.72
CA ALA A 26 -6.56 -30.77 25.02
C ALA A 26 -5.85 -31.35 26.24
N ARG A 27 -4.52 -31.21 26.30
CA ARG A 27 -3.72 -31.73 27.42
C ARG A 27 -4.13 -31.16 28.78
N PRO A 28 -4.28 -29.82 28.94
CA PRO A 28 -4.74 -29.26 30.20
C PRO A 28 -6.20 -29.64 30.54
N ALA A 29 -7.07 -29.85 29.53
CA ALA A 29 -8.45 -30.25 29.75
C ALA A 29 -8.57 -31.71 30.18
N LEU A 30 -7.67 -32.59 29.77
CA LEU A 30 -7.61 -34.04 30.11
C LEU A 30 -6.63 -34.35 31.23
N ALA A 31 -6.13 -33.38 31.97
CA ALA A 31 -5.12 -33.62 33.03
C ALA A 31 -5.55 -34.64 34.09
N GLN A 32 -6.89 -34.74 34.37
CA GLN A 32 -7.48 -35.68 35.32
C GLN A 32 -7.96 -37.00 34.66
N ALA A 33 -7.86 -37.14 33.34
CA ALA A 33 -8.34 -38.29 32.57
C ALA A 33 -7.20 -38.91 31.73
N ALA A 34 -6.12 -39.31 32.38
CA ALA A 34 -4.87 -39.75 31.76
C ALA A 34 -5.03 -40.82 30.67
N PRO A 35 -5.85 -41.89 30.80
CA PRO A 35 -6.03 -42.90 29.75
C PRO A 35 -6.58 -42.28 28.45
N HIS A 36 -7.58 -41.42 28.55
CA HIS A 36 -8.17 -40.75 27.38
C HIS A 36 -7.20 -39.74 26.72
N TRP A 37 -6.35 -39.09 27.53
CA TRP A 37 -5.29 -38.28 27.00
C TRP A 37 -4.26 -39.08 26.19
N LEU A 38 -3.81 -40.20 26.70
CA LEU A 38 -2.83 -41.05 26.01
C LEU A 38 -3.35 -41.56 24.65
N GLU A 39 -4.61 -42.00 24.61
CA GLU A 39 -5.26 -42.43 23.37
C GLU A 39 -5.40 -41.27 22.38
N LEU A 40 -5.87 -40.09 22.84
CA LEU A 40 -6.01 -38.89 22.00
C LEU A 40 -4.64 -38.44 21.48
N ARG A 41 -3.63 -38.36 22.34
CA ARG A 41 -2.25 -38.03 21.98
C ARG A 41 -1.72 -38.94 20.87
N GLU A 42 -1.87 -40.25 21.02
CA GLU A 42 -1.37 -41.19 20.03
C GLU A 42 -2.05 -41.00 18.67
N ARG A 43 -3.37 -40.84 18.66
CA ARG A 43 -4.13 -40.58 17.42
C ARG A 43 -3.70 -39.27 16.75
N LEU A 44 -3.64 -38.17 17.49
CA LEU A 44 -3.28 -36.89 16.94
C LEU A 44 -1.81 -36.83 16.51
N THR A 45 -0.90 -37.50 17.21
CA THR A 45 0.51 -37.62 16.78
C THR A 45 0.65 -38.43 15.49
N ARG A 46 -0.15 -39.49 15.28
CA ARG A 46 -0.21 -40.19 14.00
C ARG A 46 -0.74 -39.29 12.87
N PHE A 47 -1.79 -38.55 13.10
CA PHE A 47 -2.29 -37.58 12.12
C PHE A 47 -1.23 -36.53 11.81
N ALA A 48 -0.54 -35.97 12.81
CA ALA A 48 0.53 -35.01 12.60
C ALA A 48 1.69 -35.55 11.76
N LEU A 49 2.05 -36.84 11.92
CA LEU A 49 3.08 -37.48 11.10
C LEU A 49 2.64 -37.65 9.64
N TRP A 50 1.37 -38.05 9.40
CA TRP A 50 0.82 -38.11 8.04
C TRP A 50 0.71 -36.74 7.40
N ASP A 51 0.26 -35.73 8.14
CA ASP A 51 0.17 -34.34 7.69
C ASP A 51 1.56 -33.81 7.35
N LEU A 52 2.58 -34.05 8.19
CA LEU A 52 3.98 -33.71 7.93
C LEU A 52 4.52 -34.36 6.64
N ALA A 53 4.17 -35.62 6.38
CA ALA A 53 4.54 -36.29 5.13
C ALA A 53 3.92 -35.60 3.91
N LEU A 54 2.65 -35.19 4.02
CA LEU A 54 1.97 -34.43 2.97
C LEU A 54 2.57 -33.01 2.82
N VAL A 55 2.95 -32.35 3.92
CA VAL A 55 3.69 -31.09 3.92
C VAL A 55 5.01 -31.22 3.16
N ALA A 56 5.78 -32.28 3.43
CA ALA A 56 7.03 -32.53 2.74
C ALA A 56 6.82 -32.77 1.23
N ALA A 57 5.85 -33.63 0.87
CA ALA A 57 5.52 -33.92 -0.53
C ALA A 57 5.01 -32.68 -1.29
N SER A 58 4.07 -31.95 -0.72
CA SER A 58 3.53 -30.72 -1.33
C SER A 58 4.59 -29.60 -1.39
N GLY A 59 5.49 -29.50 -0.41
CA GLY A 59 6.61 -28.58 -0.39
C GLY A 59 7.63 -28.86 -1.49
N ALA A 60 7.99 -30.13 -1.69
CA ALA A 60 8.88 -30.55 -2.77
C ALA A 60 8.28 -30.27 -4.15
N LEU A 61 6.98 -30.56 -4.33
CA LEU A 61 6.29 -30.25 -5.59
C LEU A 61 6.22 -28.73 -5.82
N TRP A 62 5.90 -27.96 -4.78
CA TRP A 62 5.86 -26.49 -4.88
C TRP A 62 7.23 -25.91 -5.20
N PHE A 63 8.32 -26.48 -4.63
CA PHE A 63 9.68 -26.07 -4.94
C PHE A 63 9.99 -26.22 -6.43
N VAL A 64 9.71 -27.40 -7.02
CA VAL A 64 9.97 -27.67 -8.45
C VAL A 64 9.16 -26.73 -9.35
N VAL A 65 7.86 -26.57 -9.08
CA VAL A 65 6.99 -25.71 -9.89
C VAL A 65 7.43 -24.25 -9.81
N ARG A 66 7.80 -23.77 -8.61
CA ARG A 66 8.25 -22.40 -8.41
C ARG A 66 9.63 -22.13 -9.03
N ALA A 67 10.53 -23.12 -8.97
CA ALA A 67 11.83 -23.04 -9.63
C ALA A 67 11.67 -22.92 -11.17
N ALA A 68 10.77 -23.71 -11.75
CA ALA A 68 10.46 -23.62 -13.19
C ALA A 68 9.90 -22.24 -13.57
N GLU A 69 8.95 -21.70 -12.81
CA GLU A 69 8.35 -20.38 -13.05
C GLU A 69 9.38 -19.25 -12.96
N MET A 70 10.23 -19.25 -11.94
CA MET A 70 11.25 -18.20 -11.74
C MET A 70 12.27 -18.15 -12.86
N SER A 71 12.57 -19.28 -13.47
CA SER A 71 13.61 -19.41 -14.49
C SER A 71 13.06 -19.46 -15.93
N GLY A 72 11.73 -19.51 -16.09
CA GLY A 72 11.09 -19.60 -17.41
C GLY A 72 11.36 -20.92 -18.16
N VAL A 73 11.79 -21.98 -17.45
CA VAL A 73 12.08 -23.29 -18.05
C VAL A 73 10.88 -24.24 -17.97
N SER A 74 10.90 -25.30 -18.79
CA SER A 74 9.89 -26.35 -18.73
C SER A 74 9.95 -27.14 -17.40
N LEU A 75 8.83 -27.75 -16.99
CA LEU A 75 8.80 -28.60 -15.80
C LEU A 75 9.72 -29.84 -15.93
N SER A 76 9.99 -30.32 -17.15
CA SER A 76 10.95 -31.42 -17.40
C SER A 76 12.38 -30.98 -17.09
N ASP A 77 12.78 -29.81 -17.56
CA ASP A 77 14.13 -29.26 -17.38
C ASP A 77 14.36 -28.86 -15.91
N ALA A 78 13.32 -28.29 -15.27
CA ALA A 78 13.35 -27.92 -13.86
C ALA A 78 13.54 -29.12 -12.90
N ARG A 79 13.34 -30.37 -13.34
CA ARG A 79 13.56 -31.57 -12.52
C ARG A 79 14.99 -32.10 -12.55
N THR A 80 15.84 -31.52 -13.37
CA THR A 80 17.24 -31.99 -13.47
C THR A 80 18.00 -31.70 -12.16
N PRO A 81 18.78 -32.64 -11.63
CA PRO A 81 19.51 -32.47 -10.35
C PRO A 81 20.43 -31.24 -10.36
N ARG A 82 21.06 -30.95 -11.50
CA ARG A 82 21.93 -29.78 -11.66
C ARG A 82 21.17 -28.46 -11.52
N PHE A 83 19.98 -28.35 -12.12
CA PHE A 83 19.13 -27.18 -12.04
C PHE A 83 18.59 -26.98 -10.62
N LEU A 84 18.05 -28.05 -10.00
CA LEU A 84 17.54 -27.98 -8.63
C LEU A 84 18.65 -27.63 -7.63
N GLY A 85 19.86 -28.15 -7.81
CA GLY A 85 21.02 -27.79 -7.00
C GLY A 85 21.37 -26.33 -7.08
N ALA A 86 21.45 -25.77 -8.29
CA ALA A 86 21.70 -24.34 -8.49
C ALA A 86 20.62 -23.45 -7.82
N VAL A 87 19.33 -23.78 -7.99
CA VAL A 87 18.25 -23.03 -7.34
C VAL A 87 18.33 -23.13 -5.80
N LEU A 88 18.69 -24.30 -5.26
CA LEU A 88 18.82 -24.52 -3.82
C LEU A 88 19.95 -23.69 -3.19
N GLU A 89 21.09 -23.59 -3.86
CA GLU A 89 22.31 -22.98 -3.32
C GLU A 89 22.37 -21.48 -3.61
N GLU A 90 21.98 -21.06 -4.81
CA GLU A 90 22.19 -19.69 -5.29
C GLU A 90 21.03 -18.74 -4.97
N THR A 91 19.80 -19.27 -4.70
CA THR A 91 18.64 -18.42 -4.47
C THR A 91 18.24 -18.33 -2.99
N LEU A 92 17.68 -17.17 -2.57
CA LEU A 92 17.07 -17.02 -1.25
C LEU A 92 15.92 -18.03 -1.04
N PHE A 93 15.11 -18.26 -2.09
CA PHE A 93 14.02 -19.20 -2.08
C PHE A 93 14.51 -20.65 -1.83
N GLY A 94 15.61 -21.03 -2.47
CA GLY A 94 16.25 -22.35 -2.26
C GLY A 94 16.75 -22.52 -0.82
N ARG A 95 17.50 -21.55 -0.30
CA ARG A 95 18.02 -21.58 1.09
C ARG A 95 16.88 -21.65 2.12
N LEU A 96 15.81 -20.90 1.92
CA LEU A 96 14.62 -20.98 2.78
C LEU A 96 13.95 -22.36 2.68
N SER A 97 13.92 -22.98 1.51
CA SER A 97 13.36 -24.31 1.30
C SER A 97 14.18 -25.39 2.02
N LEU A 98 15.51 -25.29 2.02
CA LEU A 98 16.39 -26.14 2.83
C LEU A 98 16.14 -25.97 4.33
N GLY A 99 15.99 -24.74 4.80
CA GLY A 99 15.63 -24.46 6.20
C GLY A 99 14.29 -25.08 6.61
N ARG A 100 13.28 -25.01 5.73
CA ARG A 100 11.97 -25.66 5.94
C ARG A 100 12.08 -27.19 5.97
N LEU A 101 12.91 -27.78 5.11
CA LEU A 101 13.15 -29.21 5.12
C LEU A 101 13.83 -29.66 6.42
N ALA A 102 14.83 -28.91 6.90
CA ALA A 102 15.48 -29.18 8.18
C ALA A 102 14.50 -29.09 9.37
N LEU A 103 13.63 -28.04 9.39
CA LEU A 103 12.57 -27.90 10.39
C LEU A 103 11.58 -29.07 10.34
N ALA A 104 11.18 -29.51 9.14
CA ALA A 104 10.28 -30.63 8.94
C ALA A 104 10.92 -31.95 9.42
N ALA A 105 12.19 -32.17 9.13
CA ALA A 105 12.93 -33.36 9.60
C ALA A 105 13.06 -33.35 11.13
N ALA A 106 13.43 -32.23 11.74
CA ALA A 106 13.50 -32.07 13.20
C ALA A 106 12.13 -32.32 13.86
N LEU A 107 11.06 -31.79 13.27
CA LEU A 107 9.67 -32.01 13.72
C LEU A 107 9.29 -33.48 13.63
N GLY A 108 9.65 -34.17 12.55
CA GLY A 108 9.44 -35.62 12.39
C GLY A 108 10.11 -36.41 13.50
N GLY A 109 11.39 -36.11 13.80
CA GLY A 109 12.13 -36.71 14.92
C GLY A 109 11.46 -36.45 16.27
N ALA A 110 11.03 -35.20 16.53
CA ALA A 110 10.33 -34.83 17.77
C ALA A 110 8.98 -35.55 17.93
N LEU A 111 8.19 -35.67 16.86
CA LEU A 111 6.92 -36.42 16.85
C LEU A 111 7.12 -37.92 17.07
N LEU A 112 8.14 -38.52 16.47
CA LEU A 112 8.49 -39.93 16.70
C LEU A 112 8.95 -40.16 18.15
N ALA A 113 9.73 -39.24 18.72
CA ALA A 113 10.11 -39.28 20.13
C ALA A 113 8.87 -39.09 21.04
N LEU A 114 7.94 -38.20 20.70
CA LEU A 114 6.69 -37.96 21.44
C LEU A 114 5.82 -39.23 21.52
N ARG A 115 5.77 -40.05 20.46
CA ARG A 115 5.06 -41.33 20.48
C ARG A 115 5.58 -42.30 21.55
N ARG A 116 6.90 -42.25 21.81
CA ARG A 116 7.61 -43.14 22.76
C ARG A 116 7.85 -42.44 24.11
N ALA A 117 7.36 -41.21 24.29
CA ALA A 117 7.67 -40.37 25.43
C ALA A 117 7.12 -40.93 26.75
N ARG A 118 7.96 -40.89 27.78
CA ARG A 118 7.55 -41.12 29.16
C ARG A 118 6.81 -39.87 29.68
N PRO A 119 5.94 -39.96 30.71
CA PRO A 119 5.14 -38.82 31.21
C PRO A 119 5.97 -37.59 31.55
N ARG A 120 7.19 -37.75 32.04
CA ARG A 120 8.09 -36.62 32.38
C ARG A 120 8.63 -35.86 31.15
N GLN A 121 8.75 -36.54 29.99
CA GLN A 121 9.32 -36.00 28.74
C GLN A 121 8.23 -35.42 27.81
N GLU A 122 7.02 -35.88 28.02
CA GLU A 122 5.88 -35.60 27.12
C GLU A 122 5.63 -34.12 26.88
N THR A 123 5.61 -33.32 27.94
CA THR A 123 5.34 -31.88 27.83
C THR A 123 6.41 -31.17 27.02
N LEU A 124 7.68 -31.50 27.29
CA LEU A 124 8.81 -30.91 26.60
C LEU A 124 8.79 -31.28 25.11
N LEU A 125 8.57 -32.56 24.79
CA LEU A 125 8.53 -33.01 23.39
C LEU A 125 7.33 -32.45 22.63
N LEU A 126 6.16 -32.31 23.28
CA LEU A 126 4.99 -31.68 22.68
C LEU A 126 5.24 -30.18 22.46
N ALA A 127 5.84 -29.49 23.43
CA ALA A 127 6.20 -28.08 23.30
C ALA A 127 7.26 -27.87 22.18
N LEU A 128 8.29 -28.73 22.12
CA LEU A 128 9.29 -28.71 21.04
C LEU A 128 8.65 -28.97 19.67
N SER A 129 7.79 -29.99 19.55
CA SER A 129 7.07 -30.26 18.30
C SER A 129 6.19 -29.07 17.87
N THR A 130 5.51 -28.45 18.84
CA THR A 130 4.70 -27.25 18.56
C THR A 130 5.57 -26.08 18.11
N ALA A 131 6.69 -25.83 18.77
CA ALA A 131 7.63 -24.75 18.41
C ALA A 131 8.21 -24.93 17.00
N LEU A 132 8.60 -26.18 16.64
CA LEU A 132 9.11 -26.49 15.30
C LEU A 132 8.03 -26.30 14.22
N ALA A 133 6.78 -26.71 14.47
CA ALA A 133 5.66 -26.52 13.56
C ALA A 133 5.29 -25.01 13.41
N VAL A 134 5.34 -24.27 14.51
CA VAL A 134 5.17 -22.80 14.51
C VAL A 134 6.28 -22.11 13.72
N GLY A 135 7.54 -22.54 13.88
CA GLY A 135 8.67 -22.04 13.08
C GLY A 135 8.51 -22.35 11.59
N LEU A 136 8.03 -23.57 11.26
CA LEU A 136 7.74 -23.95 9.87
C LEU A 136 6.62 -23.07 9.29
N LEU A 137 5.55 -22.82 10.03
CA LEU A 137 4.44 -21.95 9.61
C LEU A 137 4.90 -20.50 9.43
N ALA A 138 5.64 -19.95 10.40
CA ALA A 138 6.17 -18.59 10.34
C ALA A 138 7.10 -18.38 9.14
N SER A 139 7.89 -19.42 8.78
CA SER A 139 8.79 -19.36 7.62
C SER A 139 8.07 -19.09 6.29
N LEU A 140 6.76 -19.41 6.21
CA LEU A 140 5.96 -19.15 5.00
C LEU A 140 5.73 -17.66 4.75
N ALA A 141 5.88 -16.79 5.75
CA ALA A 141 5.85 -15.34 5.57
C ALA A 141 6.93 -14.87 4.58
N ALA A 142 8.08 -15.55 4.54
CA ALA A 142 9.14 -15.27 3.56
C ALA A 142 8.78 -15.63 2.10
N ALA A 143 7.60 -16.17 1.84
CA ALA A 143 7.05 -16.39 0.50
C ALA A 143 5.94 -15.38 0.15
N GLY A 144 5.68 -14.38 1.02
CA GLY A 144 4.71 -13.30 0.84
C GLY A 144 5.30 -12.07 0.14
N HIS A 145 4.44 -11.04 -0.06
CA HIS A 145 4.81 -9.77 -0.71
C HIS A 145 5.79 -8.92 0.13
N GLY A 146 5.82 -9.09 1.46
CA GLY A 146 6.69 -8.33 2.35
C GLY A 146 8.19 -8.48 2.12
N VAL A 147 8.62 -9.44 1.29
CA VAL A 147 10.04 -9.65 0.95
C VAL A 147 10.54 -8.60 -0.06
N SER A 148 9.66 -7.99 -0.87
CA SER A 148 10.00 -6.97 -1.87
C SER A 148 10.21 -5.57 -1.27
N GLU A 149 9.78 -5.33 -0.04
CA GLU A 149 9.99 -4.08 0.67
C GLU A 149 11.44 -3.91 1.14
N GLU A 150 11.83 -2.69 1.51
CA GLU A 150 13.18 -2.38 2.02
C GLU A 150 13.15 -1.77 3.43
N GLY A 151 14.25 -1.92 4.14
CA GLY A 151 14.46 -1.25 5.42
C GLY A 151 13.44 -1.65 6.50
N VAL A 152 12.90 -0.65 7.21
CA VAL A 152 11.95 -0.83 8.32
C VAL A 152 10.61 -1.38 7.85
N ASP A 153 10.15 -0.98 6.66
CA ASP A 153 8.88 -1.44 6.10
C ASP A 153 8.88 -2.94 5.84
N ARG A 154 10.00 -3.49 5.35
CA ARG A 154 10.19 -4.95 5.24
C ARG A 154 10.01 -5.65 6.59
N ALA A 155 10.62 -5.13 7.65
CA ALA A 155 10.55 -5.74 8.97
C ALA A 155 9.12 -5.72 9.53
N ILE A 156 8.39 -4.61 9.35
CA ILE A 156 7.01 -4.46 9.81
C ILE A 156 6.09 -5.40 9.03
N HIS A 157 6.14 -5.38 7.70
CA HIS A 157 5.27 -6.18 6.83
C HIS A 157 5.53 -7.69 7.04
N PHE A 158 6.80 -8.11 7.06
CA PHE A 158 7.18 -9.49 7.35
C PHE A 158 6.70 -9.97 8.72
N SER A 159 6.84 -9.14 9.75
CA SER A 159 6.37 -9.46 11.11
C SER A 159 4.85 -9.57 11.17
N ALA A 160 4.14 -8.68 10.48
CA ALA A 160 2.67 -8.73 10.38
C ALA A 160 2.22 -10.00 9.64
N ASP A 161 2.87 -10.38 8.55
CA ASP A 161 2.60 -11.65 7.84
C ASP A 161 2.84 -12.87 8.72
N ALA A 162 3.94 -12.90 9.47
CA ALA A 162 4.24 -14.00 10.39
C ALA A 162 3.17 -14.10 11.48
N VAL A 163 2.80 -12.99 12.15
CA VAL A 163 1.74 -12.95 13.17
C VAL A 163 0.41 -13.38 12.58
N HIS A 164 0.11 -12.96 11.35
CA HIS A 164 -1.12 -13.34 10.64
C HIS A 164 -1.17 -14.86 10.42
N LEU A 165 -0.11 -15.46 9.91
CA LEU A 165 -0.03 -16.91 9.71
C LEU A 165 -0.12 -17.69 11.02
N LEU A 166 0.52 -17.22 12.09
CA LEU A 166 0.43 -17.84 13.42
C LEU A 166 -1.00 -17.77 13.96
N GLY A 167 -1.69 -16.64 13.79
CA GLY A 167 -3.10 -16.49 14.15
C GLY A 167 -4.01 -17.43 13.37
N VAL A 168 -3.76 -17.59 12.04
CA VAL A 168 -4.47 -18.58 11.20
C VAL A 168 -4.21 -20.00 11.72
N GLY A 169 -2.96 -20.36 11.99
CA GLY A 169 -2.61 -21.68 12.53
C GLY A 169 -3.31 -21.96 13.85
N ALA A 170 -3.19 -21.03 14.78
CA ALA A 170 -3.76 -21.18 16.13
C ALA A 170 -5.30 -21.30 16.14
N TRP A 171 -6.00 -20.57 15.29
CA TRP A 171 -7.46 -20.64 15.24
C TRP A 171 -7.94 -21.67 14.21
N LEU A 172 -7.71 -21.41 12.92
CA LEU A 172 -8.26 -22.23 11.84
C LEU A 172 -7.65 -23.64 11.82
N GLY A 173 -6.32 -23.76 12.03
CA GLY A 173 -5.64 -25.04 12.04
C GLY A 173 -6.07 -25.95 13.21
N ALA A 174 -6.59 -25.38 14.31
CA ALA A 174 -7.08 -26.12 15.45
C ALA A 174 -8.54 -26.57 15.33
N LEU A 175 -9.35 -25.96 14.45
CA LEU A 175 -10.79 -26.27 14.30
C LEU A 175 -11.08 -27.74 13.92
N PRO A 176 -10.36 -28.38 12.96
CA PRO A 176 -10.58 -29.78 12.64
C PRO A 176 -10.36 -30.72 13.83
N VAL A 177 -9.32 -30.42 14.64
CA VAL A 177 -9.02 -31.20 15.84
C VAL A 177 -10.08 -30.98 16.92
N LEU A 178 -10.55 -29.75 17.12
CA LEU A 178 -11.67 -29.45 18.00
C LEU A 178 -12.93 -30.23 17.59
N ALA A 179 -13.29 -30.22 16.31
CA ALA A 179 -14.44 -30.95 15.79
C ALA A 179 -14.32 -32.47 16.04
N LEU A 180 -13.11 -33.02 15.84
CA LEU A 180 -12.82 -34.45 16.12
C LEU A 180 -12.97 -34.77 17.61
N VAL A 181 -12.42 -33.93 18.48
CA VAL A 181 -12.49 -34.11 19.95
C VAL A 181 -13.94 -34.03 20.44
N LEU A 182 -14.71 -33.06 19.96
CA LEU A 182 -16.13 -32.94 20.30
C LEU A 182 -16.96 -34.12 19.77
N ALA A 183 -16.57 -34.73 18.65
CA ALA A 183 -17.28 -35.85 18.07
C ALA A 183 -17.01 -37.18 18.76
N ARG A 184 -15.75 -37.44 19.16
CA ARG A 184 -15.31 -38.76 19.59
C ARG A 184 -14.93 -38.84 21.06
N THR A 185 -14.21 -37.88 21.59
CA THR A 185 -13.69 -37.92 22.96
C THR A 185 -14.73 -37.40 23.98
N ALA A 186 -15.48 -36.33 23.64
CA ALA A 186 -16.44 -35.76 24.52
C ALA A 186 -17.59 -36.70 24.94
N PRO A 187 -18.14 -37.57 24.05
CA PRO A 187 -19.14 -38.56 24.46
C PRO A 187 -18.58 -39.62 25.42
N GLN A 188 -17.27 -39.92 25.36
CA GLN A 188 -16.62 -40.92 26.20
C GLN A 188 -16.22 -40.38 27.57
N VAL A 189 -15.69 -39.17 27.63
CA VAL A 189 -15.20 -38.51 28.87
C VAL A 189 -16.27 -37.71 29.57
N GLY A 190 -17.26 -37.23 28.83
CA GLY A 190 -18.43 -36.51 29.39
C GLY A 190 -18.49 -35.02 29.07
N LEU A 191 -19.64 -34.40 29.42
CA LEU A 191 -19.96 -33.02 29.09
C LEU A 191 -19.04 -32.00 29.80
N GLN A 192 -18.54 -32.33 30.98
CA GLN A 192 -17.61 -31.46 31.72
C GLN A 192 -16.28 -31.28 30.93
N PHE A 193 -15.76 -32.37 30.36
CA PHE A 193 -14.60 -32.32 29.48
C PHE A 193 -14.87 -31.46 28.25
N ALA A 194 -16.02 -31.69 27.56
CA ALA A 194 -16.40 -30.88 26.40
C ALA A 194 -16.43 -29.39 26.74
N THR A 195 -17.01 -29.06 27.91
CA THR A 195 -17.08 -27.66 28.40
C THR A 195 -15.67 -27.08 28.64
N ALA A 196 -14.79 -27.84 29.28
CA ALA A 196 -13.41 -27.42 29.54
C ALA A 196 -12.62 -27.15 28.25
N VAL A 197 -12.72 -28.04 27.25
CA VAL A 197 -12.10 -27.90 25.95
C VAL A 197 -12.61 -26.66 25.21
N VAL A 198 -13.95 -26.49 25.12
CA VAL A 198 -14.54 -25.36 24.38
C VAL A 198 -14.20 -24.02 25.05
N ARG A 199 -14.23 -23.93 26.38
CA ARG A 199 -13.85 -22.70 27.11
C ARG A 199 -12.38 -22.34 26.87
N ARG A 200 -11.45 -23.32 26.97
CA ARG A 200 -10.02 -23.10 26.71
C ARG A 200 -9.77 -22.70 25.26
N PHE A 201 -10.38 -23.42 24.32
CA PHE A 201 -10.28 -23.08 22.89
C PHE A 201 -10.85 -21.70 22.60
N SER A 202 -11.99 -21.32 23.21
CA SER A 202 -12.57 -19.99 23.02
C SER A 202 -11.67 -18.86 23.51
N ALA A 203 -10.95 -19.05 24.63
CA ALA A 203 -9.97 -18.06 25.11
C ALA A 203 -8.76 -17.96 24.15
N PHE A 204 -8.23 -19.10 23.72
CA PHE A 204 -7.14 -19.19 22.75
C PHE A 204 -7.53 -18.58 21.40
N GLY A 205 -8.75 -18.87 20.91
CA GLY A 205 -9.29 -18.34 19.67
C GLY A 205 -9.48 -16.82 19.68
N MET A 206 -9.88 -16.22 20.81
CA MET A 206 -10.00 -14.75 20.90
C MET A 206 -8.66 -14.04 20.69
N ILE A 207 -7.60 -14.54 21.30
CA ILE A 207 -6.24 -13.99 21.11
C ILE A 207 -5.84 -14.12 19.64
N SER A 208 -6.11 -15.27 19.04
CA SER A 208 -5.80 -15.54 17.63
C SER A 208 -6.59 -14.63 16.68
N VAL A 209 -7.89 -14.42 16.92
CA VAL A 209 -8.73 -13.51 16.11
C VAL A 209 -8.27 -12.06 16.25
N ALA A 210 -7.90 -11.62 17.45
CA ALA A 210 -7.36 -10.28 17.66
C ALA A 210 -6.02 -10.10 16.91
N ALA A 211 -5.12 -11.07 17.00
CA ALA A 211 -3.85 -11.05 16.26
C ALA A 211 -4.08 -11.02 14.73
N LEU A 212 -5.04 -11.82 14.23
CA LEU A 212 -5.44 -11.83 12.81
C LEU A 212 -6.00 -10.49 12.34
N ALA A 213 -6.88 -9.86 13.15
CA ALA A 213 -7.47 -8.57 12.80
C ALA A 213 -6.40 -7.47 12.75
N LEU A 214 -5.54 -7.38 13.76
CA LEU A 214 -4.49 -6.36 13.83
C LEU A 214 -3.44 -6.54 12.73
N SER A 215 -2.91 -7.74 12.56
CA SER A 215 -1.94 -8.02 11.48
C SER A 215 -2.56 -7.88 10.10
N GLY A 216 -3.85 -8.23 9.95
CA GLY A 216 -4.59 -8.06 8.70
C GLY A 216 -4.75 -6.61 8.29
N VAL A 217 -4.94 -5.68 9.23
CA VAL A 217 -4.96 -4.22 8.96
C VAL A 217 -3.60 -3.76 8.47
N VAL A 218 -2.51 -4.18 9.12
CA VAL A 218 -1.14 -3.84 8.68
C VAL A 218 -0.88 -4.36 7.26
N ASN A 219 -1.15 -5.64 7.01
CA ASN A 219 -0.95 -6.23 5.67
C ASN A 219 -1.81 -5.55 4.59
N ALA A 220 -3.05 -5.17 4.93
CA ALA A 220 -3.91 -4.42 4.01
C ALA A 220 -3.36 -3.03 3.68
N ALA A 221 -2.70 -2.36 4.64
CA ALA A 221 -2.09 -1.06 4.40
C ALA A 221 -0.98 -1.12 3.32
N TYR A 222 -0.19 -2.20 3.31
CA TYR A 222 0.86 -2.42 2.30
C TYR A 222 0.31 -2.91 0.96
N THR A 223 -0.69 -3.78 0.97
CA THR A 223 -1.15 -4.45 -0.27
C THR A 223 -2.29 -3.73 -0.99
N LEU A 224 -3.03 -2.86 -0.29
CA LEU A 224 -4.21 -2.21 -0.85
C LEU A 224 -3.92 -0.82 -1.44
N GLY A 225 -3.01 -0.05 -0.83
CA GLY A 225 -2.64 1.31 -1.24
C GLY A 225 -3.74 2.35 -1.05
N SER A 226 -5.01 2.02 -1.33
CA SER A 226 -6.15 2.93 -1.17
C SER A 226 -7.46 2.19 -0.91
N LEU A 227 -8.41 2.83 -0.18
CA LEU A 227 -9.73 2.23 0.05
C LEU A 227 -10.54 1.98 -1.23
N PRO A 228 -10.53 2.87 -2.25
CA PRO A 228 -11.19 2.59 -3.53
C PRO A 228 -10.70 1.33 -4.23
N ALA A 229 -9.45 0.93 -4.01
CA ALA A 229 -8.88 -0.28 -4.59
C ALA A 229 -9.55 -1.57 -4.09
N LEU A 230 -10.24 -1.55 -2.94
CA LEU A 230 -11.08 -2.67 -2.47
C LEU A 230 -12.14 -3.09 -3.48
N ILE A 231 -12.72 -2.14 -4.16
CA ILE A 231 -13.81 -2.38 -5.13
C ILE A 231 -13.27 -2.31 -6.56
N GLY A 232 -12.36 -1.37 -6.81
CA GLY A 232 -11.86 -1.03 -8.14
C GLY A 232 -10.83 -2.00 -8.72
N THR A 233 -10.31 -2.96 -7.93
CA THR A 233 -9.33 -3.95 -8.39
C THR A 233 -9.84 -5.38 -8.19
N SER A 234 -9.33 -6.33 -8.99
CA SER A 234 -9.63 -7.76 -8.80
C SER A 234 -9.08 -8.29 -7.47
N TYR A 235 -7.87 -7.81 -7.06
CA TYR A 235 -7.29 -8.12 -5.76
C TYR A 235 -8.20 -7.64 -4.61
N GLY A 236 -8.66 -6.38 -4.66
CA GLY A 236 -9.53 -5.82 -3.62
C GLY A 236 -10.87 -6.55 -3.50
N ARG A 237 -11.52 -6.89 -4.63
CA ARG A 237 -12.77 -7.68 -4.59
C ARG A 237 -12.58 -9.06 -3.96
N LEU A 238 -11.46 -9.73 -4.26
CA LEU A 238 -11.14 -11.01 -3.64
C LEU A 238 -10.82 -10.87 -2.15
N LEU A 239 -10.17 -9.77 -1.76
CA LEU A 239 -9.96 -9.41 -0.35
C LEU A 239 -11.29 -9.16 0.37
N CYS A 240 -12.26 -8.47 -0.25
CA CYS A 240 -13.60 -8.29 0.31
C CYS A 240 -14.29 -9.65 0.54
N ALA A 241 -14.21 -10.58 -0.41
CA ALA A 241 -14.73 -11.94 -0.24
C ALA A 241 -14.07 -12.65 0.96
N LYS A 242 -12.74 -12.57 1.10
CA LYS A 242 -11.99 -13.08 2.25
C LYS A 242 -12.48 -12.50 3.58
N LEU A 243 -12.67 -11.17 3.63
CA LEU A 243 -13.14 -10.47 4.83
C LEU A 243 -14.58 -10.86 5.20
N THR A 244 -15.45 -11.07 4.22
CA THR A 244 -16.83 -11.53 4.43
C THR A 244 -16.84 -12.95 5.03
N LEU A 245 -16.03 -13.86 4.50
CA LEU A 245 -15.89 -15.20 5.06
C LEU A 245 -15.32 -15.17 6.49
N PHE A 246 -14.30 -14.33 6.73
CA PHE A 246 -13.75 -14.12 8.07
C PHE A 246 -14.81 -13.62 9.04
N ALA A 247 -15.62 -12.63 8.66
CA ALA A 247 -16.72 -12.11 9.48
C ALA A 247 -17.76 -13.20 9.80
N ALA A 248 -18.11 -14.04 8.82
CA ALA A 248 -19.00 -15.17 9.04
C ALA A 248 -18.42 -16.19 10.04
N MET A 249 -17.13 -16.52 9.93
CA MET A 249 -16.45 -17.39 10.89
C MET A 249 -16.44 -16.80 12.31
N VAL A 250 -16.14 -15.49 12.43
CA VAL A 250 -16.20 -14.79 13.73
C VAL A 250 -17.64 -14.83 14.32
N ALA A 251 -18.67 -14.70 13.48
CA ALA A 251 -20.06 -14.81 13.92
C ALA A 251 -20.39 -16.21 14.46
N PHE A 252 -19.91 -17.29 13.82
CA PHE A 252 -20.04 -18.65 14.36
C PHE A 252 -19.28 -18.80 15.68
N ALA A 253 -18.04 -18.31 15.77
CA ALA A 253 -17.25 -18.35 17.00
C ALA A 253 -17.93 -17.57 18.15
N ALA A 254 -18.50 -16.41 17.85
CA ALA A 254 -19.28 -15.60 18.78
C ALA A 254 -20.54 -16.35 19.28
N ALA A 255 -21.30 -16.96 18.38
CA ALA A 255 -22.45 -17.81 18.73
C ALA A 255 -22.02 -19.01 19.59
N ASN A 256 -20.90 -19.66 19.26
CA ASN A 256 -20.35 -20.75 20.05
C ASN A 256 -19.98 -20.29 21.47
N ARG A 257 -19.33 -19.14 21.62
CA ARG A 257 -18.90 -18.59 22.92
C ARG A 257 -20.05 -18.13 23.80
N TRP A 258 -20.95 -17.30 23.25
CA TRP A 258 -21.94 -16.59 24.07
C TRP A 258 -23.29 -17.29 24.15
N ARG A 259 -23.64 -18.17 23.19
CA ARG A 259 -24.93 -18.86 23.17
C ARG A 259 -24.82 -20.33 23.54
N TRP A 260 -23.88 -21.07 22.95
CA TRP A 260 -23.84 -22.53 23.07
C TRP A 260 -22.94 -23.02 24.19
N THR A 261 -21.81 -22.42 24.49
CA THR A 261 -20.92 -22.81 25.58
C THR A 261 -21.58 -22.67 26.96
N PRO A 262 -22.34 -21.58 27.28
CA PRO A 262 -23.08 -21.50 28.55
C PRO A 262 -24.15 -22.61 28.68
N ARG A 263 -24.89 -22.90 27.61
CA ARG A 263 -25.88 -23.99 27.61
C ARG A 263 -25.29 -25.36 27.82
N LEU A 264 -24.12 -25.63 27.20
CA LEU A 264 -23.36 -26.87 27.42
C LEU A 264 -22.99 -27.04 28.92
N ALA A 265 -22.70 -25.93 29.61
CA ALA A 265 -22.17 -25.94 30.97
C ALA A 265 -23.26 -26.03 32.05
N GLN A 266 -24.44 -25.44 31.79
CA GLN A 266 -25.46 -25.14 32.83
C GLN A 266 -26.83 -25.76 32.58
N ALA A 267 -27.12 -26.23 31.36
CA ALA A 267 -28.43 -26.76 31.01
C ALA A 267 -28.63 -28.22 31.47
N ALA A 268 -29.89 -28.65 31.51
CA ALA A 268 -30.23 -30.06 31.66
C ALA A 268 -29.57 -30.93 30.59
N ARG A 269 -29.36 -32.22 30.87
CA ARG A 269 -28.59 -33.13 30.03
C ARG A 269 -29.04 -33.15 28.56
N ALA A 270 -30.32 -33.09 28.29
CA ALA A 270 -30.85 -33.09 26.91
C ALA A 270 -30.49 -31.80 26.17
N GLU A 271 -30.60 -30.63 26.79
CA GLU A 271 -30.22 -29.33 26.20
C GLU A 271 -28.70 -29.21 26.03
N ALA A 272 -27.92 -29.77 26.98
CA ALA A 272 -26.47 -29.80 26.88
C ALA A 272 -25.98 -30.65 25.68
N LEU A 273 -26.65 -31.79 25.41
CA LEU A 273 -26.35 -32.60 24.22
C LEU A 273 -26.71 -31.87 22.91
N LEU A 274 -27.84 -31.13 22.88
CA LEU A 274 -28.17 -30.27 21.74
C LEU A 274 -27.15 -29.16 21.55
N ALA A 275 -26.66 -28.55 22.64
CA ALA A 275 -25.60 -27.54 22.58
C ALA A 275 -24.30 -28.13 22.04
N LEU A 276 -23.91 -29.33 22.45
CA LEU A 276 -22.74 -30.05 21.93
C LEU A 276 -22.86 -30.31 20.43
N ALA A 277 -24.03 -30.77 19.96
CA ALA A 277 -24.29 -31.00 18.53
C ALA A 277 -24.20 -29.69 17.73
N ARG A 278 -24.73 -28.59 18.25
CA ARG A 278 -24.64 -27.26 17.63
C ARG A 278 -23.19 -26.74 17.58
N LEU A 279 -22.46 -26.84 18.68
CA LEU A 279 -21.02 -26.48 18.72
C LEU A 279 -20.24 -27.25 17.65
N ARG A 280 -20.41 -28.58 17.58
CA ARG A 280 -19.77 -29.40 16.56
C ARG A 280 -20.12 -28.96 15.14
N ARG A 281 -21.41 -28.72 14.84
CA ARG A 281 -21.85 -28.28 13.52
C ARG A 281 -21.26 -26.93 13.13
N ASN A 282 -21.26 -25.96 14.06
CA ASN A 282 -20.69 -24.65 13.82
C ASN A 282 -19.17 -24.73 13.60
N THR A 283 -18.45 -25.56 14.40
CA THR A 283 -17.00 -25.78 14.22
C THR A 283 -16.69 -26.37 12.84
N LEU A 284 -17.52 -27.30 12.34
CA LEU A 284 -17.38 -27.85 10.99
C LEU A 284 -17.65 -26.77 9.91
N ALA A 285 -18.67 -25.93 10.12
CA ALA A 285 -18.96 -24.80 9.23
C ALA A 285 -17.80 -23.78 9.20
N GLU A 286 -17.26 -23.41 10.38
CA GLU A 286 -16.06 -22.57 10.46
C GLU A 286 -14.86 -23.18 9.72
N THR A 287 -14.65 -24.52 9.88
CA THR A 287 -13.57 -25.24 9.17
C THR A 287 -13.77 -25.16 7.66
N ALA A 288 -14.98 -25.41 7.15
CA ALA A 288 -15.29 -25.34 5.73
C ALA A 288 -15.08 -23.93 5.16
N LEU A 289 -15.59 -22.89 5.84
CA LEU A 289 -15.34 -21.50 5.47
C LEU A 289 -13.85 -21.14 5.49
N GLY A 290 -13.14 -21.67 6.48
CA GLY A 290 -11.68 -21.50 6.59
C GLY A 290 -10.91 -22.11 5.43
N VAL A 291 -11.27 -23.29 4.96
CA VAL A 291 -10.67 -23.92 3.78
C VAL A 291 -10.88 -23.04 2.53
N VAL A 292 -12.09 -22.50 2.34
CA VAL A 292 -12.37 -21.57 1.25
C VAL A 292 -11.51 -20.29 1.38
N THR A 293 -11.41 -19.76 2.60
CA THR A 293 -10.59 -18.57 2.91
C THR A 293 -9.11 -18.81 2.60
N LEU A 294 -8.57 -19.98 2.89
CA LEU A 294 -7.20 -20.37 2.52
C LEU A 294 -7.02 -20.48 0.99
N GLY A 295 -8.03 -20.96 0.28
CA GLY A 295 -8.03 -20.97 -1.20
C GLY A 295 -7.94 -19.55 -1.76
N ILE A 296 -8.76 -18.63 -1.25
CA ILE A 296 -8.71 -17.20 -1.62
C ILE A 296 -7.35 -16.59 -1.26
N ALA A 297 -6.80 -16.88 -0.08
CA ALA A 297 -5.48 -16.41 0.32
C ALA A 297 -4.36 -16.94 -0.61
N GLY A 298 -4.49 -18.19 -1.07
CA GLY A 298 -3.60 -18.77 -2.08
C GLY A 298 -3.63 -17.99 -3.41
N ALA A 299 -4.82 -17.59 -3.85
CA ALA A 299 -4.99 -16.78 -5.06
C ALA A 299 -4.42 -15.35 -4.87
N LEU A 300 -4.76 -14.68 -3.78
CA LEU A 300 -4.23 -13.36 -3.45
C LEU A 300 -2.70 -13.33 -3.40
N GLY A 301 -2.08 -14.40 -2.91
CA GLY A 301 -0.63 -14.48 -2.78
C GLY A 301 0.15 -14.67 -4.10
N VAL A 302 -0.53 -14.83 -5.24
CA VAL A 302 0.09 -14.89 -6.59
C VAL A 302 -0.37 -13.73 -7.48
N MET A 303 -1.35 -12.96 -7.04
CA MET A 303 -1.81 -11.76 -7.76
C MET A 303 -0.92 -10.57 -7.45
N VAL A 304 -0.83 -9.65 -8.39
CA VAL A 304 -0.22 -8.34 -8.15
C VAL A 304 -1.06 -7.61 -7.09
N PRO A 305 -0.45 -7.03 -6.04
CA PRO A 305 -1.16 -6.26 -5.02
C PRO A 305 -2.01 -5.14 -5.63
N ALA A 306 -3.09 -4.77 -4.95
CA ALA A 306 -3.95 -3.68 -5.42
C ALA A 306 -3.21 -2.33 -5.44
N ALA A 307 -2.21 -2.15 -4.58
CA ALA A 307 -1.35 -0.97 -4.53
C ALA A 307 -0.58 -0.75 -5.85
N ASP A 308 -0.22 -1.84 -6.54
CA ASP A 308 0.56 -1.84 -7.79
C ASP A 308 -0.32 -1.97 -9.03
N THR A 309 -1.65 -1.98 -8.88
CA THR A 309 -2.61 -2.11 -9.98
C THR A 309 -3.45 -0.86 -10.15
N GLN A 310 -3.86 -0.59 -11.40
CA GLN A 310 -4.75 0.53 -11.69
C GLN A 310 -6.16 0.26 -11.13
N THR A 311 -6.69 1.23 -10.39
CA THR A 311 -8.03 1.15 -9.81
C THR A 311 -9.07 1.65 -10.80
N ILE A 312 -9.95 0.76 -11.27
CA ILE A 312 -11.10 1.08 -12.13
C ILE A 312 -12.33 1.25 -11.25
N TRP A 313 -12.87 2.47 -11.19
CA TRP A 313 -14.01 2.77 -10.33
C TRP A 313 -15.34 2.43 -11.00
N PRO A 314 -16.19 1.55 -10.41
CA PRO A 314 -17.38 1.07 -11.10
C PRO A 314 -18.63 1.96 -10.91
N PHE A 315 -18.58 3.00 -10.07
CA PHE A 315 -19.73 3.82 -9.73
C PHE A 315 -19.66 5.21 -10.34
N SER A 316 -20.81 5.83 -10.58
CA SER A 316 -20.93 7.22 -11.08
C SER A 316 -20.63 8.29 -10.02
N ARG A 317 -20.48 7.90 -8.76
CA ARG A 317 -20.15 8.79 -7.65
C ARG A 317 -19.07 8.18 -6.76
N THR A 318 -18.33 9.06 -6.08
CA THR A 318 -17.35 8.69 -5.04
C THR A 318 -17.44 9.66 -3.87
N LEU A 319 -16.85 9.28 -2.73
CA LEU A 319 -16.79 10.14 -1.55
C LEU A 319 -15.48 10.94 -1.57
N ASP A 320 -15.60 12.27 -1.40
CA ASP A 320 -14.44 13.16 -1.37
C ASP A 320 -14.57 14.20 -0.27
N TRP A 321 -13.64 14.19 0.70
CA TRP A 321 -13.58 15.19 1.77
C TRP A 321 -13.29 16.59 1.27
N SER A 322 -12.56 16.73 0.19
CA SER A 322 -12.24 18.04 -0.40
C SER A 322 -13.46 18.75 -1.00
N ALA A 323 -14.54 18.00 -1.24
CA ALA A 323 -15.81 18.56 -1.74
C ALA A 323 -16.59 19.36 -0.68
N VAL A 324 -16.22 19.22 0.60
CA VAL A 324 -16.93 19.86 1.70
C VAL A 324 -16.23 21.17 2.07
N ALA A 325 -16.92 22.27 1.96
CA ALA A 325 -16.38 23.61 2.27
C ALA A 325 -15.94 23.76 3.73
N ALA A 326 -16.55 22.99 4.65
CA ALA A 326 -16.25 23.04 6.08
C ALA A 326 -16.14 21.61 6.67
N PRO A 327 -15.11 20.81 6.32
CA PRO A 327 -15.02 19.41 6.70
C PRO A 327 -15.02 19.18 8.22
N ARG A 328 -14.49 20.12 9.01
CA ARG A 328 -14.50 20.05 10.47
C ARG A 328 -15.92 20.11 11.04
N GLN A 329 -16.77 21.01 10.51
CA GLN A 329 -18.16 21.15 10.97
C GLN A 329 -18.97 19.88 10.65
N VAL A 330 -18.77 19.30 9.48
CA VAL A 330 -19.41 18.02 9.09
C VAL A 330 -18.95 16.88 10.00
N LEU A 331 -17.66 16.80 10.32
CA LEU A 331 -17.13 15.81 11.27
C LEU A 331 -17.72 15.97 12.66
N PHE A 332 -17.84 17.22 13.17
CA PHE A 332 -18.49 17.50 14.45
C PHE A 332 -19.95 17.12 14.44
N ALA A 333 -20.70 17.43 13.38
CA ALA A 333 -22.12 17.11 13.27
C ALA A 333 -22.33 15.57 13.23
N ILE A 334 -21.55 14.83 12.44
CA ILE A 334 -21.59 13.37 12.37
C ILE A 334 -21.18 12.75 13.72
N GLY A 335 -20.11 13.25 14.34
CA GLY A 335 -19.64 12.78 15.64
C GLY A 335 -20.69 13.00 16.73
N PHE A 336 -21.30 14.17 16.77
CA PHE A 336 -22.39 14.48 17.72
C PHE A 336 -23.62 13.61 17.49
N ALA A 337 -24.07 13.48 16.24
CA ALA A 337 -25.21 12.62 15.90
C ALA A 337 -24.94 11.15 16.27
N SER A 338 -23.73 10.64 16.03
CA SER A 338 -23.32 9.28 16.38
C SER A 338 -23.27 9.07 17.89
N ALA A 339 -22.77 10.05 18.65
CA ALA A 339 -22.73 9.99 20.11
C ALA A 339 -24.15 10.02 20.72
N ALA A 340 -25.02 10.88 20.21
CA ALA A 340 -26.43 10.96 20.62
C ALA A 340 -27.19 9.66 20.32
N ALA A 341 -26.96 9.08 19.14
CA ALA A 341 -27.55 7.80 18.73
C ALA A 341 -27.07 6.64 19.63
N LEU A 342 -25.78 6.58 19.93
CA LEU A 342 -25.22 5.58 20.85
C LEU A 342 -25.82 5.72 22.26
N ALA A 343 -25.94 6.96 22.77
CA ALA A 343 -26.57 7.24 24.04
C ALA A 343 -28.05 6.75 24.06
N ALA A 344 -28.80 7.04 22.99
CA ALA A 344 -30.18 6.58 22.85
C ALA A 344 -30.28 5.04 22.85
N VAL A 345 -29.39 4.35 22.14
CA VAL A 345 -29.33 2.88 22.14
C VAL A 345 -29.00 2.33 23.55
N VAL A 346 -28.01 2.93 24.24
CA VAL A 346 -27.64 2.51 25.61
C VAL A 346 -28.77 2.72 26.59
N VAL A 347 -29.47 3.86 26.53
CA VAL A 347 -30.67 4.14 27.35
C VAL A 347 -31.78 3.16 27.03
N GLY A 348 -32.04 2.91 25.73
CA GLY A 348 -33.05 1.95 25.29
C GLY A 348 -32.80 0.53 25.78
N VAL A 349 -31.57 0.06 25.72
CA VAL A 349 -31.17 -1.27 26.23
C VAL A 349 -31.37 -1.35 27.75
N ARG A 350 -30.99 -0.31 28.51
CA ARG A 350 -31.15 -0.25 29.97
C ARG A 350 -32.61 -0.16 30.38
N ALA A 351 -33.39 0.66 29.68
CA ALA A 351 -34.81 0.86 29.93
C ALA A 351 -35.71 -0.26 29.35
N ARG A 352 -35.13 -1.19 28.57
CA ARG A 352 -35.86 -2.21 27.78
C ARG A 352 -36.91 -1.60 26.85
N SER A 353 -36.65 -0.39 26.34
CA SER A 353 -37.52 0.33 25.42
C SER A 353 -37.05 0.16 23.98
N THR A 354 -37.89 -0.48 23.16
CA THR A 354 -37.63 -0.68 21.73
C THR A 354 -37.60 0.65 20.96
N GLU A 355 -38.36 1.63 21.39
CA GLU A 355 -38.49 2.94 20.75
C GLU A 355 -37.17 3.71 20.76
N TRP A 356 -36.48 3.74 21.90
CA TRP A 356 -35.16 4.38 22.03
C TRP A 356 -34.07 3.68 21.19
N ILE A 357 -34.15 2.33 21.09
CA ILE A 357 -33.21 1.55 20.26
C ILE A 357 -33.44 1.85 18.77
N VAL A 358 -34.69 1.80 18.32
CA VAL A 358 -35.08 2.07 16.94
C VAL A 358 -34.77 3.53 16.58
N GLY A 359 -35.09 4.48 17.47
CA GLY A 359 -34.77 5.90 17.30
C GLY A 359 -33.27 6.15 17.15
N GLY A 360 -32.44 5.54 17.99
CA GLY A 360 -30.97 5.64 17.91
C GLY A 360 -30.41 5.09 16.58
N ILE A 361 -30.93 3.94 16.14
CA ILE A 361 -30.56 3.34 14.85
C ILE A 361 -30.97 4.25 13.68
N ALA A 362 -32.19 4.81 13.73
CA ALA A 362 -32.70 5.70 12.69
C ALA A 362 -31.88 6.99 12.58
N VAL A 363 -31.49 7.60 13.71
CA VAL A 363 -30.62 8.80 13.72
C VAL A 363 -29.24 8.48 13.17
N THR A 364 -28.65 7.33 13.53
CA THR A 364 -27.35 6.89 12.99
C THR A 364 -27.42 6.68 11.47
N ALA A 365 -28.46 6.01 11.00
CA ALA A 365 -28.68 5.78 9.57
C ALA A 365 -28.89 7.10 8.82
N GLY A 366 -29.71 8.02 9.35
CA GLY A 366 -29.95 9.35 8.77
C GLY A 366 -28.68 10.19 8.69
N ALA A 367 -27.87 10.22 9.75
CA ALA A 367 -26.59 10.90 9.77
C ALA A 367 -25.60 10.28 8.74
N GLY A 368 -25.57 8.96 8.60
CA GLY A 368 -24.79 8.26 7.61
C GLY A 368 -25.21 8.62 6.17
N VAL A 369 -26.50 8.62 5.86
CA VAL A 369 -27.05 9.01 4.56
C VAL A 369 -26.70 10.48 4.24
N ALA A 370 -26.88 11.38 5.19
CA ALA A 370 -26.53 12.80 5.02
C ALA A 370 -25.04 12.99 4.76
N ALA A 371 -24.18 12.28 5.48
CA ALA A 371 -22.72 12.28 5.26
C ALA A 371 -22.35 11.79 3.87
N ILE A 372 -22.93 10.67 3.43
CA ILE A 372 -22.71 10.12 2.08
C ILE A 372 -23.15 11.13 1.04
N TRP A 373 -24.31 11.76 1.21
CA TRP A 373 -24.84 12.73 0.25
C TRP A 373 -23.96 13.98 0.14
N LEU A 374 -23.46 14.52 1.27
CA LEU A 374 -22.59 15.68 1.31
C LEU A 374 -21.21 15.43 0.69
N LEU A 375 -20.70 14.21 0.85
CA LEU A 375 -19.38 13.82 0.37
C LEU A 375 -19.39 13.25 -1.06
N ALA A 376 -20.58 12.93 -1.59
CA ALA A 376 -20.73 12.26 -2.89
C ALA A 376 -20.51 13.24 -4.05
N VAL A 377 -19.38 13.06 -4.75
CA VAL A 377 -19.02 13.80 -5.98
C VAL A 377 -19.12 12.90 -7.20
N PRO A 378 -19.33 13.49 -8.41
CA PRO A 378 -19.28 12.70 -9.65
C PRO A 378 -17.94 11.99 -9.80
N ALA A 379 -17.98 10.76 -10.27
CA ALA A 379 -16.81 9.93 -10.53
C ALA A 379 -16.94 9.21 -11.87
N TYR A 380 -15.80 8.79 -12.40
CA TYR A 380 -15.64 8.14 -13.70
C TYR A 380 -14.82 6.86 -13.51
N PRO A 381 -14.85 5.92 -14.43
CA PRO A 381 -14.05 4.70 -14.35
C PRO A 381 -12.56 4.95 -14.09
N THR A 382 -12.02 6.05 -14.60
CA THR A 382 -10.62 6.43 -14.44
C THR A 382 -10.33 7.31 -13.21
N THR A 383 -11.33 7.68 -12.39
CA THR A 383 -11.16 8.67 -11.29
C THR A 383 -9.97 8.37 -10.37
N TYR A 384 -9.67 7.11 -10.13
CA TYR A 384 -8.54 6.66 -9.28
C TYR A 384 -7.34 6.17 -10.09
N LEU A 385 -7.37 6.35 -11.40
CA LEU A 385 -6.27 6.03 -12.29
C LEU A 385 -5.15 7.04 -12.10
N HIS A 386 -3.90 6.56 -11.97
CA HIS A 386 -2.71 7.39 -11.94
C HIS A 386 -1.96 7.24 -13.25
N SER A 387 -1.39 8.34 -13.74
CA SER A 387 -0.55 8.29 -14.93
C SER A 387 0.69 7.41 -14.67
N PRO A 388 0.99 6.43 -15.53
CA PRO A 388 2.26 5.74 -15.49
C PRO A 388 3.42 6.61 -16.00
N VAL A 389 3.09 7.77 -16.63
CA VAL A 389 4.06 8.71 -17.18
C VAL A 389 4.36 9.78 -16.14
N SER A 390 5.62 9.88 -15.72
CA SER A 390 6.08 10.87 -14.76
C SER A 390 5.89 12.31 -15.26
N TYR A 391 5.64 13.24 -14.34
CA TYR A 391 5.62 14.67 -14.65
C TYR A 391 7.03 15.18 -14.89
N SER A 392 7.52 15.01 -16.12
CA SER A 392 8.89 15.31 -16.55
C SER A 392 8.92 16.31 -17.70
N VAL A 393 10.04 16.98 -17.87
CA VAL A 393 10.24 17.91 -19.00
C VAL A 393 10.04 17.21 -20.34
N ALA A 394 10.48 15.97 -20.49
CA ALA A 394 10.29 15.20 -21.72
C ALA A 394 8.81 14.94 -22.02
N SER A 395 8.03 14.55 -21.02
CA SER A 395 6.58 14.33 -21.19
C SER A 395 5.84 15.64 -21.49
N VAL A 396 6.17 16.73 -20.77
CA VAL A 396 5.58 18.06 -21.02
C VAL A 396 5.90 18.54 -22.45
N ALA A 397 7.13 18.33 -22.91
CA ALA A 397 7.54 18.71 -24.27
C ALA A 397 6.80 17.91 -25.36
N ARG A 398 6.52 16.61 -25.14
CA ARG A 398 5.70 15.82 -26.06
C ARG A 398 4.22 16.22 -26.04
N GLY A 399 3.71 16.68 -24.90
CA GLY A 399 2.33 17.17 -24.78
C GLY A 399 2.10 18.54 -25.41
N ALA A 400 3.14 19.37 -25.52
CA ALA A 400 3.03 20.73 -26.05
C ALA A 400 2.45 20.81 -27.48
N PRO A 401 2.94 20.06 -28.48
CA PRO A 401 2.36 20.09 -29.82
C PRO A 401 0.92 19.56 -29.84
N LEU A 402 0.59 18.55 -29.03
CA LEU A 402 -0.77 18.03 -28.93
C LEU A 402 -1.76 19.10 -28.42
N TYR A 403 -1.34 19.90 -27.44
CA TYR A 403 -2.13 21.02 -26.96
C TYR A 403 -2.28 22.12 -28.02
N ALA A 404 -1.18 22.48 -28.67
CA ALA A 404 -1.19 23.54 -29.69
C ALA A 404 -2.12 23.20 -30.85
N GLU A 405 -2.11 21.96 -31.31
CA GLU A 405 -2.91 21.51 -32.45
C GLU A 405 -4.39 21.29 -32.11
N GLN A 406 -4.69 20.76 -30.91
CA GLN A 406 -6.01 20.27 -30.62
C GLN A 406 -6.80 21.12 -29.61
N CYS A 407 -6.12 21.87 -28.74
CA CYS A 407 -6.76 22.56 -27.63
C CYS A 407 -6.64 24.09 -27.72
N ALA A 408 -5.50 24.60 -28.17
CA ALA A 408 -5.20 26.02 -28.17
C ALA A 408 -6.13 26.84 -29.07
N VAL A 409 -6.69 26.24 -30.13
CA VAL A 409 -7.67 26.89 -31.01
C VAL A 409 -8.86 27.44 -30.23
N CYS A 410 -9.35 26.70 -29.21
CA CYS A 410 -10.45 27.12 -28.37
C CYS A 410 -9.97 27.68 -27.02
N HIS A 411 -9.01 27.01 -26.37
CA HIS A 411 -8.57 27.38 -25.02
C HIS A 411 -7.51 28.48 -24.96
N GLY A 412 -6.94 28.86 -26.11
CA GLY A 412 -5.83 29.83 -26.17
C GLY A 412 -4.49 29.23 -25.75
N ALA A 413 -3.41 29.92 -26.03
CA ALA A 413 -2.05 29.47 -25.75
C ALA A 413 -1.78 29.19 -24.26
N PHE A 414 -2.49 29.89 -23.38
CA PHE A 414 -2.33 29.81 -21.93
C PHE A 414 -3.52 29.20 -21.18
N GLY A 415 -4.50 28.67 -21.93
CA GLY A 415 -5.65 28.02 -21.33
C GLY A 415 -6.70 28.95 -20.73
N TYR A 416 -6.78 30.22 -21.17
CA TYR A 416 -7.75 31.21 -20.67
C TYR A 416 -9.13 31.11 -21.31
N GLY A 417 -9.31 30.26 -22.32
CA GLY A 417 -10.54 30.17 -23.10
C GLY A 417 -10.69 31.33 -24.08
N ASP A 418 -9.60 31.90 -24.54
CA ASP A 418 -9.48 33.07 -25.42
C ASP A 418 -8.86 32.69 -26.80
N GLY A 419 -8.90 31.42 -27.16
CA GLY A 419 -8.43 30.98 -28.46
C GLY A 419 -9.23 31.57 -29.63
N PRO A 420 -8.64 31.65 -30.83
CA PRO A 420 -9.29 32.25 -32.00
C PRO A 420 -10.62 31.57 -32.37
N GLY A 421 -10.80 30.29 -32.09
CA GLY A 421 -12.06 29.58 -32.31
C GLY A 421 -13.08 29.71 -31.18
N ALA A 422 -12.72 30.33 -30.05
CA ALA A 422 -13.62 30.45 -28.89
C ALA A 422 -14.89 31.23 -29.18
N THR A 423 -14.83 32.22 -30.07
CA THR A 423 -15.97 33.06 -30.45
C THR A 423 -17.02 32.35 -31.30
N ALA A 424 -16.66 31.25 -31.94
CA ALA A 424 -17.59 30.45 -32.73
C ALA A 424 -18.40 29.46 -31.89
N LEU A 425 -18.08 29.29 -30.60
CA LEU A 425 -18.75 28.39 -29.70
C LEU A 425 -19.95 29.00 -29.02
N ALA A 426 -21.00 28.24 -28.77
CA ALA A 426 -22.19 28.67 -28.05
C ALA A 426 -21.91 29.12 -26.60
N ALA A 427 -20.83 28.62 -26.01
CA ALA A 427 -20.34 29.03 -24.69
C ALA A 427 -18.83 29.16 -24.72
N ARG A 428 -18.29 30.17 -24.06
CA ARG A 428 -16.84 30.38 -23.96
C ARG A 428 -16.17 29.20 -23.28
N PRO A 429 -15.06 28.69 -23.85
CA PRO A 429 -14.27 27.64 -23.21
C PRO A 429 -13.82 28.05 -21.81
N PRO A 430 -13.83 27.14 -20.84
CA PRO A 430 -13.47 27.48 -19.48
C PRO A 430 -11.96 27.74 -19.34
N TYR A 431 -11.60 28.61 -18.38
CA TYR A 431 -10.24 28.74 -17.90
C TYR A 431 -9.74 27.41 -17.31
N LEU A 432 -8.63 26.90 -17.83
CA LEU A 432 -8.16 25.54 -17.54
C LEU A 432 -7.46 25.41 -16.18
N THR A 433 -6.67 26.40 -15.75
CA THR A 433 -5.86 26.30 -14.52
C THR A 433 -6.68 25.88 -13.29
N PRO A 434 -7.80 26.54 -12.92
CA PRO A 434 -8.58 26.11 -11.75
C PRO A 434 -9.17 24.71 -11.93
N ARG A 435 -9.49 24.32 -13.16
CA ARG A 435 -10.08 23.02 -13.45
C ARG A 435 -9.07 21.88 -13.37
N VAL A 436 -7.82 22.14 -13.80
CA VAL A 436 -6.71 21.19 -13.73
C VAL A 436 -6.25 21.01 -12.27
N THR A 437 -6.16 22.10 -11.51
CA THR A 437 -5.69 22.05 -10.12
C THR A 437 -6.71 21.46 -9.15
N ALA A 438 -8.02 21.65 -9.41
CA ALA A 438 -9.09 21.17 -8.53
C ALA A 438 -9.50 19.71 -8.76
N ARG A 439 -9.03 19.07 -9.84
CA ARG A 439 -9.47 17.73 -10.22
C ARG A 439 -8.39 16.67 -10.06
N ARG A 440 -8.85 15.43 -9.82
CA ARG A 440 -7.98 14.26 -9.82
C ARG A 440 -7.49 13.96 -11.23
N GLU A 441 -6.31 13.40 -11.30
CA GLU A 441 -5.66 13.04 -12.56
C GLU A 441 -6.52 12.15 -13.46
N GLY A 442 -7.07 11.09 -12.90
CA GLY A 442 -7.93 10.17 -13.64
C GLY A 442 -9.26 10.80 -14.10
N GLU A 443 -9.78 11.83 -13.39
CA GLU A 443 -10.93 12.60 -13.86
C GLU A 443 -10.57 13.45 -15.07
N LEU A 444 -9.39 14.09 -15.04
CA LEU A 444 -8.89 14.85 -16.18
C LEU A 444 -8.68 13.94 -17.39
N LEU A 445 -8.10 12.76 -17.16
CA LEU A 445 -7.89 11.74 -18.20
C LEU A 445 -9.22 11.30 -18.84
N TRP A 446 -10.26 11.06 -18.03
CA TRP A 446 -11.59 10.76 -18.53
C TRP A 446 -12.12 11.86 -19.44
N ARG A 447 -12.04 13.10 -18.97
CA ARG A 447 -12.50 14.26 -19.71
C ARG A 447 -11.76 14.48 -21.02
N LEU A 448 -10.43 14.27 -21.02
CA LEU A 448 -9.63 14.31 -22.24
C LEU A 448 -10.07 13.26 -23.26
N GLY A 449 -10.43 12.05 -22.82
CA GLY A 449 -10.89 10.99 -23.71
C GLY A 449 -12.35 11.13 -24.18
N HIS A 450 -13.17 12.03 -23.56
CA HIS A 450 -14.58 12.19 -23.83
C HIS A 450 -14.98 13.65 -24.14
N ALA A 451 -14.00 14.48 -24.51
CA ALA A 451 -14.22 15.88 -24.87
C ALA A 451 -14.65 16.08 -26.34
N GLY A 452 -14.96 15.00 -27.04
CA GLY A 452 -15.26 14.99 -28.47
C GLY A 452 -14.01 14.86 -29.36
N GLU A 453 -14.25 14.66 -30.66
CA GLU A 453 -13.14 14.69 -31.63
C GLU A 453 -12.39 16.02 -31.56
N PRO A 454 -11.05 16.06 -31.64
CA PRO A 454 -10.12 14.99 -32.00
C PRO A 454 -9.53 14.18 -30.84
N ASN A 455 -9.86 14.49 -29.59
CA ASN A 455 -9.21 13.91 -28.40
C ASN A 455 -9.44 12.40 -28.24
N GLU A 456 -10.54 11.88 -28.79
CA GLU A 456 -10.86 10.45 -28.77
C GLU A 456 -9.85 9.60 -29.55
N ARG A 457 -9.14 10.21 -30.53
CA ARG A 457 -8.14 9.55 -31.37
C ARG A 457 -6.74 9.47 -30.73
N LEU A 458 -6.52 10.14 -29.60
CA LEU A 458 -5.24 10.10 -28.92
C LEU A 458 -5.00 8.73 -28.27
N ALA A 459 -3.82 8.17 -28.49
CA ALA A 459 -3.35 7.02 -27.73
C ALA A 459 -3.20 7.38 -26.24
N ASP A 460 -3.30 6.38 -25.35
CA ASP A 460 -3.22 6.62 -23.90
C ASP A 460 -1.92 7.34 -23.50
N ALA A 461 -0.77 6.96 -24.08
CA ALA A 461 0.50 7.65 -23.82
C ALA A 461 0.44 9.14 -24.17
N GLN A 462 -0.18 9.49 -25.30
CA GLN A 462 -0.38 10.89 -25.72
C GLN A 462 -1.31 11.66 -24.78
N ARG A 463 -2.36 11.00 -24.27
CA ARG A 463 -3.25 11.60 -23.26
C ARG A 463 -2.51 11.90 -21.97
N PHE A 464 -1.58 11.04 -21.54
CA PHE A 464 -0.74 11.30 -20.37
C PHE A 464 0.25 12.43 -20.59
N ASP A 465 0.88 12.51 -21.76
CA ASP A 465 1.77 13.62 -22.13
C ASP A 465 1.01 14.95 -22.18
N LEU A 466 -0.18 14.97 -22.79
CA LEU A 466 -1.08 16.13 -22.80
C LEU A 466 -1.50 16.53 -21.38
N LEU A 467 -1.83 15.57 -20.52
CA LEU A 467 -2.16 15.84 -19.12
C LEU A 467 -0.99 16.50 -18.37
N ASN A 468 0.23 16.02 -18.59
CA ASN A 468 1.45 16.61 -18.00
C ASN A 468 1.71 18.03 -18.54
N TYR A 469 1.42 18.29 -19.82
CA TYR A 469 1.46 19.64 -20.37
C TYR A 469 0.41 20.57 -19.72
N LEU A 470 -0.83 20.12 -19.55
CA LEU A 470 -1.87 20.89 -18.87
C LEU A 470 -1.49 21.20 -17.42
N ARG A 471 -0.84 20.29 -16.74
CA ARG A 471 -0.27 20.51 -15.40
C ARG A 471 0.84 21.56 -15.41
N ALA A 472 1.74 21.48 -16.39
CA ALA A 472 2.81 22.47 -16.55
C ALA A 472 2.21 23.86 -16.84
N LEU A 473 1.17 23.93 -17.67
CA LEU A 473 0.45 25.15 -17.96
C LEU A 473 -0.20 25.76 -16.70
N ALA A 474 -0.85 24.94 -15.88
CA ALA A 474 -1.44 25.35 -14.61
C ALA A 474 -0.39 25.79 -13.59
N ASN A 475 0.72 25.04 -13.49
CA ASN A 475 1.85 25.41 -12.65
C ASN A 475 2.53 26.70 -13.13
N ALA A 476 2.66 26.91 -14.46
CA ALA A 476 3.19 28.14 -15.03
C ALA A 476 2.31 29.37 -14.70
N ASP A 477 1.00 29.19 -14.69
CA ASP A 477 0.09 30.24 -14.26
C ASP A 477 0.21 30.55 -12.75
N ALA A 478 0.32 29.52 -11.91
CA ALA A 478 0.60 29.68 -10.50
C ALA A 478 1.97 30.35 -10.25
N ALA A 479 2.98 29.99 -11.05
CA ALA A 479 4.33 30.54 -10.98
C ALA A 479 4.42 32.04 -11.33
N ARG A 480 3.41 32.64 -11.96
CA ARG A 480 3.37 34.08 -12.26
C ARG A 480 3.58 34.97 -11.03
N ARG A 481 3.30 34.43 -9.85
CA ARG A 481 3.45 35.13 -8.56
C ARG A 481 4.76 34.81 -7.84
N LEU A 482 5.54 33.86 -8.34
CA LEU A 482 6.85 33.57 -7.75
C LEU A 482 7.77 34.79 -7.92
N ASP A 483 8.39 35.17 -6.82
CA ASP A 483 9.35 36.23 -6.68
C ASP A 483 10.66 35.65 -6.09
N THR A 484 11.60 36.51 -5.78
CA THR A 484 12.87 36.20 -5.11
C THR A 484 12.73 35.75 -3.65
N GLN A 485 11.55 35.87 -3.06
CA GLN A 485 11.23 35.37 -1.73
C GLN A 485 10.51 34.02 -1.82
N ALA A 486 10.93 33.06 -1.00
CA ALA A 486 10.30 31.76 -0.92
C ALA A 486 8.88 31.89 -0.35
N GLU A 487 7.88 31.70 -1.19
CA GLU A 487 6.48 31.75 -0.77
C GLU A 487 6.04 30.44 -0.08
N PRO A 488 5.46 30.51 1.13
CA PRO A 488 5.09 29.30 1.89
C PRO A 488 3.80 28.62 1.41
N TRP A 489 3.00 29.22 0.55
CA TRP A 489 1.59 28.85 0.40
C TRP A 489 1.13 28.32 -0.95
N ARG A 490 2.01 28.23 -1.96
CA ARG A 490 1.62 27.78 -3.30
C ARG A 490 2.57 26.73 -3.85
N PRO A 491 2.14 25.47 -3.87
CA PRO A 491 2.95 24.40 -4.45
C PRO A 491 2.94 24.51 -5.97
N VAL A 492 4.03 24.99 -6.55
CA VAL A 492 4.31 24.89 -7.99
C VAL A 492 5.22 23.68 -8.18
N SER A 493 4.70 22.55 -8.64
CA SER A 493 5.52 21.37 -8.84
C SER A 493 6.56 21.59 -9.94
N ALA A 494 7.83 21.31 -9.63
CA ALA A 494 8.90 21.30 -10.62
C ALA A 494 8.78 20.08 -11.52
N PRO A 495 8.74 20.23 -12.86
CA PRO A 495 8.87 19.09 -13.77
C PRO A 495 10.21 18.38 -13.56
N ASP A 496 10.19 17.05 -13.50
CA ASP A 496 11.38 16.25 -13.31
C ASP A 496 12.22 16.23 -14.58
N PHE A 497 13.55 16.09 -14.44
CA PHE A 497 14.46 16.00 -15.57
C PHE A 497 15.70 15.19 -15.24
N THR A 498 16.30 14.62 -16.28
CA THR A 498 17.61 13.99 -16.19
C THR A 498 18.71 15.00 -16.45
N PHE A 499 19.81 14.86 -15.74
CA PHE A 499 21.01 15.68 -15.94
C PHE A 499 22.27 14.86 -15.66
N GLN A 500 23.38 15.33 -16.20
CA GLN A 500 24.70 14.75 -15.97
C GLN A 500 25.68 15.86 -15.62
N ILE A 501 26.44 15.68 -14.54
CA ILE A 501 27.52 16.61 -14.16
C ILE A 501 28.83 16.03 -14.64
N SER A 502 29.54 16.79 -15.48
CA SER A 502 30.79 16.35 -16.10
C SER A 502 30.65 14.96 -16.75
N THR A 503 31.48 14.00 -16.40
CA THR A 503 31.47 12.60 -16.88
C THR A 503 30.83 11.64 -15.89
N GLY A 504 30.10 12.17 -14.86
CA GLY A 504 29.44 11.38 -13.84
C GLY A 504 28.24 10.59 -14.38
N PRO A 505 27.56 9.83 -13.54
CA PRO A 505 26.35 9.11 -13.93
C PRO A 505 25.21 10.09 -14.26
N GLN A 506 24.25 9.62 -15.05
CA GLN A 506 23.02 10.34 -15.28
C GLN A 506 22.17 10.30 -13.99
N GLU A 507 21.70 11.46 -13.54
CA GLU A 507 20.92 11.65 -12.33
C GLU A 507 19.56 12.25 -12.67
N LEU A 508 18.60 12.09 -11.76
CA LEU A 508 17.25 12.64 -11.84
C LEU A 508 17.05 13.71 -10.76
N LEU A 509 16.38 14.82 -11.09
CA LEU A 509 15.98 15.82 -10.07
C LEU A 509 15.19 15.18 -8.93
N ALA A 510 14.34 14.21 -9.22
CA ALA A 510 13.55 13.48 -8.21
C ALA A 510 14.41 12.76 -7.14
N GLN A 511 15.67 12.44 -7.43
CA GLN A 511 16.57 11.79 -6.47
C GLN A 511 17.04 12.76 -5.37
N GLU A 512 16.93 14.06 -5.59
CA GLU A 512 17.23 15.08 -4.60
C GLU A 512 16.09 15.27 -3.57
N ARG A 513 14.90 14.77 -3.87
CA ARG A 513 13.74 14.87 -2.97
C ARG A 513 14.02 14.19 -1.63
N GLY A 514 13.66 14.87 -0.56
CA GLY A 514 13.95 14.43 0.81
C GLY A 514 15.40 14.60 1.25
N ARG A 515 16.30 15.00 0.36
CA ARG A 515 17.74 15.11 0.62
C ARG A 515 18.23 16.55 0.61
N ARG A 516 18.06 17.25 -0.52
CA ARG A 516 18.67 18.57 -0.76
C ARG A 516 17.67 19.56 -1.31
N LEU A 517 17.93 20.83 -1.06
CA LEU A 517 17.39 21.94 -1.85
C LEU A 517 18.14 21.98 -3.18
N VAL A 518 17.49 22.40 -4.28
CA VAL A 518 18.14 22.55 -5.58
C VAL A 518 18.00 23.99 -6.05
N LEU A 519 19.12 24.62 -6.35
CA LEU A 519 19.19 25.88 -7.09
C LEU A 519 19.46 25.54 -8.56
N LEU A 520 18.39 25.59 -9.38
CA LEU A 520 18.50 25.42 -10.82
C LEU A 520 18.77 26.78 -11.45
N VAL A 521 19.89 26.90 -12.17
CA VAL A 521 20.34 28.13 -12.85
C VAL A 521 20.38 27.89 -14.34
N LEU A 522 19.47 28.48 -15.09
CA LEU A 522 19.54 28.51 -16.56
C LEU A 522 20.33 29.75 -16.96
N TYR A 523 21.49 29.58 -17.59
CA TYR A 523 22.44 30.67 -17.81
C TYR A 523 22.78 30.89 -19.29
N SER A 524 23.01 32.16 -19.65
CA SER A 524 23.73 32.51 -20.86
C SER A 524 25.16 32.95 -20.54
N ARG A 525 26.11 32.53 -21.36
CA ARG A 525 27.53 32.87 -21.16
C ARG A 525 27.76 34.38 -21.06
N ARG A 526 27.06 35.18 -21.85
CA ARG A 526 27.23 36.63 -21.90
C ARG A 526 26.76 37.34 -20.64
N HIS A 527 25.66 36.89 -20.02
CA HIS A 527 24.97 37.63 -18.94
C HIS A 527 25.16 37.04 -17.56
N SER A 528 25.60 35.77 -17.44
CA SER A 528 25.53 35.03 -16.18
C SER A 528 26.89 34.72 -15.54
N LEU A 529 28.02 34.99 -16.23
CA LEU A 529 29.37 34.56 -15.75
C LEU A 529 29.70 35.09 -14.36
N ALA A 530 29.43 36.38 -14.08
CA ALA A 530 29.68 36.96 -12.77
C ALA A 530 28.88 36.25 -11.67
N ARG A 531 27.64 35.91 -11.96
CA ARG A 531 26.76 35.17 -11.04
C ARG A 531 27.23 33.74 -10.80
N LEU A 532 27.62 33.03 -11.83
CA LEU A 532 28.18 31.67 -11.71
C LEU A 532 29.46 31.63 -10.86
N ARG A 533 30.34 32.64 -10.99
CA ARG A 533 31.53 32.75 -10.14
C ARG A 533 31.15 33.00 -8.66
N ALA A 534 30.24 33.91 -8.41
CA ALA A 534 29.75 34.17 -7.05
C ALA A 534 29.09 32.93 -6.39
N LEU A 535 28.37 32.11 -7.19
CA LEU A 535 27.83 30.84 -6.75
C LEU A 535 28.95 29.81 -6.47
N ALA A 536 29.99 29.72 -7.31
CA ALA A 536 31.14 28.86 -7.11
C ALA A 536 31.91 29.21 -5.84
N GLU A 537 32.19 30.50 -5.60
CA GLU A 537 32.82 31.00 -4.37
C GLU A 537 32.00 30.66 -3.12
N SER A 538 30.67 30.68 -3.24
CA SER A 538 29.75 30.43 -2.12
C SER A 538 29.36 28.96 -1.98
N LYS A 539 29.77 28.10 -2.90
CA LYS A 539 29.42 26.66 -2.93
C LYS A 539 29.66 25.94 -1.60
N PRO A 540 30.79 26.14 -0.88
CA PRO A 540 31.00 25.48 0.41
C PRO A 540 29.98 25.87 1.48
N ARG A 541 29.36 27.07 1.37
CA ARG A 541 28.28 27.52 2.26
C ARG A 541 26.94 26.92 1.83
N LEU A 542 26.68 26.86 0.54
CA LEU A 542 25.47 26.26 -0.03
C LEU A 542 25.42 24.75 0.26
N ASP A 543 26.52 24.04 0.09
CA ASP A 543 26.65 22.61 0.39
C ASP A 543 26.36 22.31 1.89
N ARG A 544 26.86 23.16 2.82
CA ARG A 544 26.56 23.04 4.25
C ARG A 544 25.08 23.21 4.59
N LEU A 545 24.35 24.00 3.82
CA LEU A 545 22.89 24.16 3.93
C LEU A 545 22.12 23.08 3.16
N GLY A 546 22.82 22.12 2.54
CA GLY A 546 22.20 21.08 1.72
C GLY A 546 21.57 21.63 0.44
N VAL A 547 22.13 22.68 -0.15
CA VAL A 547 21.72 23.25 -1.43
C VAL A 547 22.62 22.73 -2.53
N ARG A 548 22.06 22.04 -3.50
CA ARG A 548 22.75 21.62 -4.74
C ARG A 548 22.54 22.66 -5.82
N VAL A 549 23.61 23.16 -6.41
CA VAL A 549 23.55 24.08 -7.55
C VAL A 549 23.65 23.29 -8.85
N LEU A 550 22.69 23.48 -9.75
CA LEU A 550 22.66 22.90 -11.10
C LEU A 550 22.64 24.04 -12.11
N ALA A 551 23.77 24.33 -12.74
CA ALA A 551 23.89 25.37 -13.75
C ALA A 551 23.80 24.73 -15.15
N VAL A 552 22.80 25.14 -15.92
CA VAL A 552 22.43 24.59 -17.22
C VAL A 552 22.54 25.68 -18.28
N PRO A 553 23.27 25.49 -19.38
CA PRO A 553 23.34 26.48 -20.46
C PRO A 553 22.00 26.60 -21.18
N LEU A 554 21.59 27.84 -21.49
CA LEU A 554 20.38 28.12 -22.26
C LEU A 554 20.44 27.60 -23.68
N THR A 555 21.63 27.65 -24.27
CA THR A 555 21.92 27.08 -25.59
C THR A 555 23.23 26.31 -25.56
N PRO A 556 23.49 25.39 -26.48
CA PRO A 556 24.80 24.71 -26.59
C PRO A 556 25.98 25.69 -26.70
N ALA A 557 25.77 26.85 -27.33
CA ALA A 557 26.81 27.88 -27.48
C ALA A 557 27.12 28.61 -26.14
N ASP A 558 26.22 28.56 -25.17
CA ASP A 558 26.43 29.13 -23.84
C ASP A 558 27.21 28.18 -22.91
N ALA A 559 27.49 26.95 -23.33
CA ALA A 559 28.23 25.99 -22.52
C ALA A 559 29.60 26.56 -22.14
N VAL A 560 29.92 26.54 -20.86
CA VAL A 560 31.20 27.01 -20.32
C VAL A 560 32.10 25.80 -20.17
N ALA A 561 33.34 25.88 -20.71
CA ALA A 561 34.32 24.84 -20.50
C ALA A 561 34.62 24.69 -18.99
N ALA A 562 34.90 23.47 -18.56
CA ALA A 562 35.11 23.12 -17.15
C ALA A 562 36.25 23.90 -16.45
N ASP A 563 37.16 24.47 -17.24
CA ASP A 563 38.33 25.25 -16.83
C ASP A 563 38.18 26.76 -17.01
N ALA A 564 37.03 27.24 -17.45
CA ALA A 564 36.77 28.66 -17.70
C ALA A 564 36.68 29.46 -16.40
N GLY A 565 37.82 29.94 -15.91
CA GLY A 565 37.94 31.11 -15.06
C GLY A 565 37.05 31.18 -13.78
N GLY A 566 37.21 30.25 -12.83
CA GLY A 566 36.61 30.36 -11.51
C GLY A 566 35.17 29.83 -11.37
N ILE A 567 34.68 29.00 -12.28
CA ILE A 567 33.43 28.28 -12.18
C ILE A 567 33.71 26.84 -11.77
N ASP A 568 33.03 26.35 -10.74
CA ASP A 568 33.15 24.96 -10.29
C ASP A 568 32.50 24.00 -11.30
N PRO A 569 33.26 23.08 -11.95
CA PRO A 569 32.71 22.08 -12.87
C PRO A 569 31.61 21.21 -12.25
N GLY A 570 31.66 21.01 -10.92
CA GLY A 570 30.65 20.26 -10.17
C GLY A 570 29.26 20.91 -10.10
N MET A 571 29.11 22.14 -10.63
CA MET A 571 27.82 22.81 -10.75
C MET A 571 27.26 22.72 -12.18
N ILE A 572 28.11 22.50 -13.20
CA ILE A 572 27.69 22.52 -14.60
C ILE A 572 27.02 21.21 -14.96
N ALA A 573 25.76 21.28 -15.33
CA ALA A 573 24.95 20.13 -15.69
C ALA A 573 24.58 20.15 -17.18
N THR A 574 24.72 19.00 -17.84
CA THR A 574 24.15 18.75 -19.17
C THR A 574 22.73 18.18 -18.97
N PRO A 575 21.69 18.90 -19.36
CA PRO A 575 20.31 18.48 -19.15
C PRO A 575 19.74 17.70 -20.32
N ASP A 576 18.53 17.15 -20.12
CA ASP A 576 17.61 16.81 -21.20
C ASP A 576 17.34 18.07 -22.08
N ALA A 577 17.31 17.89 -23.39
CA ALA A 577 17.09 18.98 -24.36
C ALA A 577 15.73 19.72 -24.13
N SER A 578 14.76 19.05 -23.51
CA SER A 578 13.44 19.61 -23.21
C SER A 578 13.42 20.52 -21.97
N LEU A 579 14.50 20.58 -21.18
CA LEU A 579 14.49 21.31 -19.92
C LEU A 579 14.28 22.80 -20.13
N VAL A 580 15.09 23.43 -20.99
CA VAL A 580 15.05 24.89 -21.20
C VAL A 580 13.68 25.36 -21.72
N PRO A 581 13.10 24.76 -22.78
CA PRO A 581 11.77 25.15 -23.26
C PRO A 581 10.67 25.01 -22.22
N VAL A 582 10.68 23.94 -21.43
CA VAL A 582 9.65 23.69 -20.41
C VAL A 582 9.79 24.64 -19.23
N TYR A 583 11.01 24.85 -18.72
CA TYR A 583 11.21 25.80 -17.62
C TYR A 583 10.99 27.26 -18.04
N ALA A 584 11.14 27.59 -19.31
CA ALA A 584 10.78 28.89 -19.86
C ALA A 584 9.26 29.18 -19.75
N MET A 585 8.39 28.17 -19.65
CA MET A 585 6.95 28.39 -19.37
C MET A 585 6.72 29.12 -18.03
N PHE A 586 7.63 28.93 -17.07
CA PHE A 586 7.54 29.53 -15.74
C PHE A 586 8.10 30.95 -15.66
N THR A 587 8.43 31.60 -16.78
CA THR A 587 8.95 33.00 -16.81
C THR A 587 7.86 34.06 -16.82
N ARG A 588 6.63 33.71 -17.13
CA ARG A 588 5.48 34.64 -17.14
C ARG A 588 5.29 35.29 -15.77
N THR A 589 4.95 36.56 -15.76
CA THR A 589 4.66 37.34 -14.56
C THR A 589 3.20 37.89 -14.58
N ILE A 590 2.77 38.49 -13.49
CA ILE A 590 1.44 39.14 -13.43
C ILE A 590 1.43 40.37 -14.35
N VAL A 591 2.55 41.06 -14.47
CA VAL A 591 2.67 42.30 -15.27
C VAL A 591 2.84 41.98 -16.74
N GLU A 592 3.67 40.98 -17.07
CA GLU A 592 3.89 40.52 -18.44
C GLU A 592 3.30 39.12 -18.61
N ASP A 593 2.09 39.05 -19.15
CA ASP A 593 1.39 37.79 -19.42
C ASP A 593 1.81 37.17 -20.76
N ARG A 594 3.11 37.18 -21.02
CA ARG A 594 3.76 36.50 -22.14
C ARG A 594 5.04 35.83 -21.70
N GLN A 595 5.47 34.85 -22.45
CA GLN A 595 6.76 34.22 -22.22
C GLN A 595 7.89 35.19 -22.56
N ILE A 596 8.76 35.46 -21.57
CA ILE A 596 9.87 36.40 -21.72
C ILE A 596 11.08 35.64 -22.30
N ALA A 597 11.82 36.30 -23.19
CA ALA A 597 13.09 35.77 -23.68
C ALA A 597 14.09 35.65 -22.52
N VAL A 598 14.46 34.44 -22.19
CA VAL A 598 15.30 34.14 -21.02
C VAL A 598 16.77 34.43 -21.37
N ARG A 599 17.41 35.29 -20.57
CA ARG A 599 18.85 35.54 -20.60
C ARG A 599 19.56 34.96 -19.38
N HIS A 600 18.84 34.85 -18.29
CA HIS A 600 19.22 34.26 -17.04
C HIS A 600 17.96 33.90 -16.25
N LEU A 601 17.95 32.73 -15.59
CA LEU A 601 16.81 32.30 -14.80
C LEU A 601 17.26 31.38 -13.67
N GLU A 602 16.89 31.69 -12.44
CA GLU A 602 17.16 30.85 -11.28
C GLU A 602 15.84 30.40 -10.64
N PHE A 603 15.80 29.13 -10.24
CA PHE A 603 14.72 28.58 -9.43
C PHE A 603 15.27 27.95 -8.17
N LEU A 604 14.69 28.27 -7.03
CA LEU A 604 14.94 27.58 -5.79
C LEU A 604 13.85 26.51 -5.59
N ILE A 605 14.26 25.24 -5.63
CA ILE A 605 13.40 24.08 -5.52
C ILE A 605 13.59 23.48 -4.11
N ASP A 606 12.49 23.25 -3.40
CA ASP A 606 12.55 22.68 -2.07
C ASP A 606 12.78 21.14 -2.08
N ARG A 607 13.01 20.57 -0.89
CA ARG A 607 13.23 19.14 -0.73
C ARG A 607 12.04 18.27 -1.11
N GLN A 608 10.85 18.84 -1.25
CA GLN A 608 9.64 18.15 -1.71
C GLN A 608 9.51 18.16 -3.24
N GLY A 609 10.28 19.02 -3.93
CA GLY A 609 10.25 19.16 -5.40
C GLY A 609 9.32 20.28 -5.88
N TYR A 610 9.09 21.30 -5.05
CA TYR A 610 8.32 22.49 -5.44
C TYR A 610 9.22 23.69 -5.73
N LEU A 611 8.88 24.44 -6.78
CA LEU A 611 9.46 25.76 -7.08
C LEU A 611 8.96 26.74 -6.01
N ARG A 612 9.87 27.29 -5.22
CA ARG A 612 9.54 28.16 -4.09
C ARG A 612 9.90 29.62 -4.33
N ALA A 613 10.89 29.87 -5.15
CA ALA A 613 11.31 31.20 -5.52
C ALA A 613 11.92 31.20 -6.93
N ARG A 614 11.91 32.38 -7.56
CA ARG A 614 12.40 32.59 -8.93
C ARG A 614 13.10 33.93 -9.05
N ALA A 615 14.22 33.97 -9.78
CA ALA A 615 14.90 35.19 -10.22
C ALA A 615 15.15 35.13 -11.72
N MET A 616 14.81 36.21 -12.44
CA MET A 616 14.92 36.29 -13.90
C MET A 616 16.04 37.20 -14.40
N ASP A 617 16.69 37.94 -13.52
CA ASP A 617 17.82 38.82 -13.81
C ASP A 617 18.92 38.60 -12.79
N PRO A 618 20.18 38.37 -13.21
CA PRO A 618 21.31 38.23 -12.29
C PRO A 618 21.59 39.49 -11.46
N GLY A 619 21.08 40.67 -11.91
CA GLY A 619 21.17 41.96 -11.26
C GLY A 619 19.94 42.35 -10.43
N ALA A 620 18.91 41.52 -10.36
CA ALA A 620 17.71 41.82 -9.58
C ALA A 620 18.05 42.07 -8.09
N ALA A 621 17.72 43.23 -7.57
CA ALA A 621 18.28 43.82 -6.36
C ALA A 621 18.26 42.92 -5.10
N GLN A 622 17.31 42.03 -4.97
CA GLN A 622 17.19 41.16 -3.78
C GLN A 622 17.94 39.81 -3.92
N TRP A 623 17.88 39.17 -5.06
CA TRP A 623 18.46 37.83 -5.28
C TRP A 623 19.92 37.84 -5.70
N SER A 624 20.42 38.96 -6.25
CA SER A 624 21.85 39.13 -6.60
C SER A 624 22.76 39.05 -5.38
N SER A 625 22.26 39.41 -4.19
CA SER A 625 22.95 39.23 -2.92
C SER A 625 23.00 37.76 -2.53
N MET A 626 24.22 37.21 -2.41
CA MET A 626 24.44 35.85 -1.90
C MET A 626 23.89 35.69 -0.49
N ALA A 627 23.93 36.73 0.33
CA ALA A 627 23.36 36.73 1.67
C ALA A 627 21.84 36.48 1.64
N GLU A 628 21.13 37.04 0.69
CA GLU A 628 19.69 36.83 0.54
C GLU A 628 19.37 35.40 0.09
N LEU A 629 20.08 34.87 -0.90
CA LEU A 629 19.93 33.48 -1.34
C LEU A 629 20.15 32.49 -0.18
N LEU A 630 21.21 32.68 0.60
CA LEU A 630 21.50 31.87 1.79
C LEU A 630 20.39 31.99 2.84
N ARG A 631 19.84 33.20 3.05
CA ARG A 631 18.71 33.41 3.96
C ARG A 631 17.47 32.64 3.52
N GLN A 632 17.12 32.69 2.23
CA GLN A 632 15.99 31.92 1.67
C GLN A 632 16.21 30.42 1.81
N ALA A 633 17.42 29.93 1.56
CA ALA A 633 17.75 28.53 1.77
C ALA A 633 17.59 28.09 3.24
N VAL A 634 18.00 28.93 4.19
CA VAL A 634 17.79 28.66 5.64
C VAL A 634 16.31 28.64 6.01
N ILE A 635 15.49 29.53 5.43
CA ILE A 635 14.04 29.55 5.66
C ILE A 635 13.43 28.21 5.22
N LEU A 636 13.77 27.75 4.00
CA LEU A 636 13.26 26.49 3.45
C LEU A 636 13.79 25.26 4.22
N ASP A 637 15.03 25.30 4.69
CA ASP A 637 15.62 24.23 5.48
C ASP A 637 14.90 24.03 6.83
N ARG A 638 14.49 25.13 7.47
CA ARG A 638 13.80 25.15 8.77
C ARG A 638 12.28 24.96 8.66
N GLU A 639 11.73 25.03 7.46
CA GLU A 639 10.28 24.92 7.26
C GLU A 639 9.83 23.50 7.65
N LYS A 640 8.85 23.41 8.56
CA LYS A 640 8.19 22.14 8.84
C LYS A 640 7.40 21.73 7.61
N GLN A 641 7.63 20.50 7.15
CA GLN A 641 6.95 19.95 5.99
C GLN A 641 5.43 20.05 6.14
N ARG A 642 4.78 20.89 5.33
CA ARG A 642 3.33 21.11 5.35
C ARG A 642 2.61 20.45 4.17
N LEU A 643 3.33 20.15 3.10
CA LEU A 643 2.79 19.56 1.89
C LEU A 643 3.48 18.20 1.63
N PRO A 644 2.71 17.17 1.25
CA PRO A 644 3.31 15.93 0.79
C PRO A 644 4.12 16.19 -0.47
N ALA A 645 5.21 15.46 -0.66
CA ALA A 645 5.95 15.49 -1.90
C ALA A 645 5.01 15.21 -3.09
N PRO A 646 5.22 15.84 -4.27
CA PRO A 646 4.53 15.45 -5.48
C PRO A 646 4.68 13.94 -5.66
N ARG A 647 3.57 13.24 -5.94
CA ARG A 647 3.57 11.77 -6.00
C ARG A 647 4.66 11.27 -6.92
N ARG A 648 5.50 10.38 -6.43
CA ARG A 648 6.37 9.56 -7.28
C ARG A 648 5.49 8.57 -8.01
N HIS A 649 5.59 8.51 -9.32
CA HIS A 649 5.05 7.36 -10.03
C HIS A 649 5.98 6.18 -9.72
N ALA A 650 5.43 5.12 -9.13
CA ALA A 650 6.17 3.87 -8.98
C ALA A 650 6.50 3.33 -10.38
N HIS A 651 7.76 3.03 -10.60
CA HIS A 651 8.23 2.32 -11.79
C HIS A 651 7.92 0.84 -11.68
#